data_9e115c919c792a9cf1816a7df21b7323
#
_entry.id   9e115c919c792a9cf1816a7df21b7323
#
_cell.length_a   1.000
_cell.length_b   1.000
_cell.length_c   1.000
_cell.angle_alpha   90.00
_cell.angle_beta   90.00
_cell.angle_gamma   90.00
#
_symmetry.space_group_name_H-M   'P 1'
#
loop_
_entity.id
_entity.type
_entity.pdbx_description
1 polymer ?
#
loop_
_entity_poly.entity_id
_entity_poly.type
_entity_poly.pdbx_seq_one_letter_code
_entity_poly.pdbx_strand_id
1 'polypeptide(L)'
;MTQMVRPPDDRTTTRRARTLAEVCDTLVPSVEPPAGEPAEFYARTAGDLGIAELLAPDAATGALLDALGERGFADAPLPERTALLRDWMLRGPHAPALRGLCSEVLGAYYSLPDAGGRNPNWADLGYPGPVSAPPAVAERLDTLRPEGDQVTLTADVCVVGSGAGGSVIAAELAGWGRSVLVVEAGRQWTPADFRQLEHDMAGMYLRGGQFSAEGGTIGLLAGSALGGGTVINSMVCLDPPAEVRAAWAAEHGLADVATAAFDEHLASVRARLNVNTERTVLAPAAEPMVDALDKRGLAWEAIARNCADDDDARLCGFCNAGCQQGSKQSTDRTYLRDAARAGARFLTGTNVRRILVDGGAARGVVGTLTRPDGSTAEVTVHAPTVVVAAGGIETPALLLRSGIGGPAVGRHLRLHPAYFVSGVYPREINAWSGQIQTAVSFAFHNAAEGAGFLLEHVTLSPRGWAAQLDWTDGAAHKREMRKLARVAPWHGVAHDHGSGEVVLDAEGEAVVRWRLADPVDRRVAALAHVELARLHHLAGAEEIYTFHTPELRWRAGQDFEEFRRRLDAAEHEGVPASAHQLGSARMGADPATSVADTRGQLHDVRGVWIGDAAAMPTSPAVNPMITTMALARRTAFAMAGERVSA
;
A
#
# COMPACT_ATOMS: atom_id res chain seq x y z
N MET A 1 39.14 -3.78 3.35
CA MET A 1 39.42 -3.01 4.58
C MET A 1 38.10 -2.46 5.04
N THR A 2 37.41 -3.20 5.90
CA THR A 2 36.10 -2.84 6.49
C THR A 2 36.33 -1.69 7.47
N GLN A 3 35.89 -0.49 7.16
CA GLN A 3 35.83 0.56 8.16
C GLN A 3 34.83 0.12 9.22
N MET A 4 35.30 -0.26 10.38
CA MET A 4 34.51 -0.38 11.59
C MET A 4 33.89 1.00 11.86
N VAL A 5 32.58 1.13 11.66
CA VAL A 5 31.82 2.27 12.16
C VAL A 5 31.90 2.19 13.68
N ARG A 6 32.64 3.10 14.30
CA ARG A 6 32.67 3.25 15.76
C ARG A 6 31.22 3.49 16.23
N PRO A 7 30.76 2.84 17.31
CA PRO A 7 29.49 3.23 17.92
C PRO A 7 29.54 4.74 18.24
N PRO A 8 28.42 5.46 18.06
CA PRO A 8 28.37 6.89 18.34
C PRO A 8 28.80 7.14 19.79
N ASP A 9 29.65 8.16 20.01
CA ASP A 9 30.05 8.63 21.31
C ASP A 9 28.79 9.04 22.11
N ASP A 10 28.77 8.79 23.40
CA ASP A 10 27.65 9.09 24.31
C ASP A 10 27.17 10.56 24.17
N ARG A 11 28.10 11.50 23.91
CA ARG A 11 27.79 12.91 23.65
C ARG A 11 27.04 13.12 22.32
N THR A 12 27.34 12.37 21.29
CA THR A 12 26.65 12.42 19.98
C THR A 12 25.23 11.90 20.12
N THR A 13 25.05 10.79 20.83
CA THR A 13 23.75 10.20 21.13
C THR A 13 22.86 11.19 21.90
N THR A 14 23.40 11.80 22.96
CA THR A 14 22.68 12.80 23.77
C THR A 14 22.32 14.04 22.95
N ARG A 15 23.23 14.52 22.09
CA ARG A 15 22.94 15.67 21.22
C ARG A 15 21.84 15.37 20.22
N ARG A 16 21.89 14.19 19.56
CA ARG A 16 20.84 13.76 18.62
C ARG A 16 19.47 13.66 19.30
N ALA A 17 19.40 13.05 20.48
CA ALA A 17 18.15 12.94 21.25
C ALA A 17 17.56 14.31 21.57
N ARG A 18 18.39 15.26 22.03
CA ARG A 18 17.96 16.64 22.29
C ARG A 18 17.50 17.35 21.01
N THR A 19 18.26 17.21 19.91
CA THR A 19 17.88 17.80 18.63
C THR A 19 16.56 17.23 18.12
N LEU A 20 16.34 15.91 18.24
CA LEU A 20 15.09 15.25 17.86
C LEU A 20 13.90 15.79 18.66
N ALA A 21 14.02 15.90 19.98
CA ALA A 21 12.97 16.46 20.83
C ALA A 21 12.59 17.87 20.40
N GLU A 22 13.59 18.72 20.12
CA GLU A 22 13.34 20.10 19.67
C GLU A 22 12.79 20.18 18.24
N VAL A 23 13.12 19.22 17.36
CA VAL A 23 12.46 19.10 16.05
C VAL A 23 10.99 18.74 16.25
N CYS A 24 10.68 17.76 17.09
CA CYS A 24 9.31 17.37 17.41
C CYS A 24 8.48 18.54 17.93
N ASP A 25 9.00 19.28 18.91
CA ASP A 25 8.32 20.44 19.50
C ASP A 25 8.29 21.65 18.57
N THR A 26 9.17 21.74 17.58
CA THR A 26 9.07 22.75 16.51
C THR A 26 7.97 22.41 15.52
N LEU A 27 7.80 21.13 15.20
CA LEU A 27 6.73 20.64 14.31
C LEU A 27 5.36 20.79 14.96
N VAL A 28 5.27 20.53 16.27
CA VAL A 28 4.02 20.65 17.05
C VAL A 28 4.26 21.46 18.33
N PRO A 29 4.36 22.78 18.22
CA PRO A 29 4.58 23.66 19.36
C PRO A 29 3.30 23.93 20.16
N SER A 30 3.46 24.44 21.39
CA SER A 30 2.40 25.17 22.09
C SER A 30 2.18 26.51 21.41
N VAL A 31 0.92 26.81 21.08
CA VAL A 31 0.54 28.06 20.41
C VAL A 31 -0.75 28.62 21.00
N GLU A 32 -0.94 29.93 20.87
CA GLU A 32 -2.19 30.58 21.26
C GLU A 32 -3.36 30.10 20.39
N PRO A 33 -4.48 29.72 20.98
CA PRO A 33 -5.65 29.27 20.23
C PRO A 33 -6.32 30.47 19.52
N PRO A 34 -6.85 30.27 18.31
CA PRO A 34 -7.80 31.22 17.74
C PRO A 34 -9.05 31.36 18.66
N ALA A 35 -9.75 32.51 18.57
CA ALA A 35 -10.94 32.76 19.38
C ALA A 35 -12.01 31.67 19.14
N GLY A 36 -12.46 31.05 20.23
CA GLY A 36 -13.46 29.98 20.20
C GLY A 36 -12.91 28.58 19.94
N GLU A 37 -11.60 28.41 19.73
CA GLU A 37 -10.96 27.11 19.54
C GLU A 37 -10.53 26.50 20.88
N PRO A 38 -10.40 25.14 20.99
CA PRO A 38 -10.06 24.47 22.25
C PRO A 38 -8.62 24.75 22.67
N ALA A 39 -8.45 25.44 23.81
CA ALA A 39 -7.14 25.88 24.29
C ALA A 39 -6.16 24.73 24.52
N GLU A 40 -6.62 23.62 25.08
CA GLU A 40 -5.78 22.43 25.37
C GLU A 40 -5.19 21.80 24.10
N PHE A 41 -5.96 21.75 23.01
CA PHE A 41 -5.47 21.24 21.71
C PHE A 41 -4.32 22.09 21.17
N TYR A 42 -4.44 23.42 21.28
CA TYR A 42 -3.40 24.34 20.78
C TYR A 42 -2.19 24.40 21.71
N ALA A 43 -2.37 24.23 23.03
CA ALA A 43 -1.29 24.24 23.99
C ALA A 43 -0.43 22.98 23.96
N ARG A 44 -1.01 21.80 23.63
CA ARG A 44 -0.34 20.50 23.66
C ARG A 44 0.79 20.43 22.64
N THR A 45 1.98 20.00 23.08
CA THR A 45 3.18 19.83 22.24
C THR A 45 3.44 18.36 21.88
N ALA A 46 4.41 18.10 21.01
CA ALA A 46 4.89 16.74 20.74
C ALA A 46 5.56 16.14 21.99
N GLY A 47 6.27 16.95 22.78
CA GLY A 47 6.90 16.55 24.05
C GLY A 47 5.89 16.10 25.09
N ASP A 48 4.70 16.74 25.19
CA ASP A 48 3.64 16.31 26.09
C ASP A 48 3.13 14.88 25.84
N LEU A 49 3.31 14.38 24.61
CA LEU A 49 2.94 13.00 24.22
C LEU A 49 4.16 12.07 24.11
N GLY A 50 5.36 12.53 24.46
CA GLY A 50 6.57 11.70 24.41
C GLY A 50 6.91 11.21 23.01
N ILE A 51 6.62 11.98 21.96
CA ILE A 51 6.79 11.52 20.56
C ILE A 51 8.25 11.22 20.25
N ALA A 52 9.19 12.05 20.70
CA ALA A 52 10.61 11.87 20.41
C ALA A 52 11.18 10.55 20.95
N GLU A 53 10.69 10.07 22.10
CA GLU A 53 11.11 8.82 22.75
C GLU A 53 10.61 7.57 22.02
N LEU A 54 9.57 7.71 21.19
CA LEU A 54 8.96 6.62 20.41
C LEU A 54 9.59 6.43 19.05
N LEU A 55 10.35 7.43 18.58
CA LEU A 55 10.98 7.39 17.26
C LEU A 55 12.34 6.67 17.32
N ALA A 56 12.63 5.88 16.29
CA ALA A 56 13.90 5.20 16.09
C ALA A 56 14.57 5.71 14.80
N PRO A 57 15.33 6.83 14.87
CA PRO A 57 15.93 7.44 13.68
C PRO A 57 16.85 6.47 12.93
N ASP A 58 16.65 6.36 11.62
CA ASP A 58 17.55 5.67 10.71
C ASP A 58 18.86 6.46 10.47
N ALA A 59 19.75 5.92 9.63
CA ALA A 59 21.01 6.58 9.32
C ALA A 59 20.85 7.96 8.66
N ALA A 60 19.86 8.11 7.78
CA ALA A 60 19.59 9.36 7.07
C ALA A 60 19.05 10.44 8.03
N THR A 61 18.10 10.05 8.88
CA THR A 61 17.58 10.90 9.95
C THR A 61 18.67 11.24 10.97
N GLY A 62 19.53 10.28 11.32
CA GLY A 62 20.71 10.54 12.17
C GLY A 62 21.64 11.60 11.60
N ALA A 63 21.95 11.56 10.29
CA ALA A 63 22.76 12.58 9.62
C ALA A 63 22.06 13.96 9.59
N LEU A 64 20.75 13.99 9.38
CA LEU A 64 19.94 15.21 9.50
C LEU A 64 20.05 15.83 10.89
N LEU A 65 19.88 15.02 11.95
CA LEU A 65 19.94 15.50 13.34
C LEU A 65 21.34 16.02 13.70
N ASP A 66 22.40 15.38 13.20
CA ASP A 66 23.77 15.89 13.37
C ASP A 66 23.95 17.27 12.71
N ALA A 67 23.50 17.40 11.45
CA ALA A 67 23.61 18.67 10.72
C ALA A 67 22.80 19.82 11.36
N LEU A 68 21.63 19.51 11.93
CA LEU A 68 20.85 20.49 12.72
C LEU A 68 21.56 20.82 14.04
N GLY A 69 22.09 19.80 14.74
CA GLY A 69 22.80 19.98 16.01
C GLY A 69 24.08 20.82 15.86
N GLU A 70 24.82 20.67 14.77
CA GLU A 70 25.99 21.50 14.44
C GLU A 70 25.67 22.98 14.24
N ARG A 71 24.44 23.29 13.86
CA ARG A 71 23.93 24.67 13.72
C ARG A 71 23.35 25.25 15.01
N GLY A 72 23.37 24.50 16.12
CA GLY A 72 22.79 24.94 17.38
C GLY A 72 21.26 25.01 17.35
N PHE A 73 20.61 24.16 16.52
CA PHE A 73 19.17 24.15 16.34
C PHE A 73 18.39 24.09 17.66
N ALA A 74 18.82 23.23 18.59
CA ALA A 74 18.14 23.04 19.85
C ALA A 74 18.20 24.25 20.82
N ASP A 75 19.11 25.18 20.58
CA ASP A 75 19.26 26.40 21.39
C ASP A 75 18.63 27.63 20.73
N ALA A 76 18.17 27.51 19.47
CA ALA A 76 17.56 28.61 18.72
C ALA A 76 16.09 28.86 19.13
N PRO A 77 15.59 30.07 19.06
CA PRO A 77 14.18 30.41 19.28
C PRO A 77 13.27 29.69 18.28
N LEU A 78 12.02 29.38 18.69
CA LEU A 78 11.04 28.68 17.86
C LEU A 78 10.85 29.28 16.46
N PRO A 79 10.77 30.61 16.27
CA PRO A 79 10.63 31.17 14.91
C PRO A 79 11.81 30.86 14.00
N GLU A 80 13.04 30.88 14.52
CA GLU A 80 14.26 30.53 13.76
C GLU A 80 14.30 29.05 13.42
N ARG A 81 13.95 28.17 14.37
CA ARG A 81 13.81 26.73 14.13
C ARG A 81 12.77 26.43 13.05
N THR A 82 11.60 27.05 13.14
CA THR A 82 10.52 26.91 12.15
C THR A 82 10.99 27.35 10.75
N ALA A 83 11.64 28.51 10.64
CA ALA A 83 12.15 29.01 9.37
C ALA A 83 13.21 28.06 8.76
N LEU A 84 14.11 27.52 9.60
CA LEU A 84 15.14 26.57 9.16
C LEU A 84 14.53 25.24 8.67
N LEU A 85 13.59 24.64 9.43
CA LEU A 85 12.94 23.39 8.98
C LEU A 85 12.18 23.60 7.67
N ARG A 86 11.44 24.70 7.54
CA ARG A 86 10.72 25.03 6.31
C ARG A 86 11.66 25.19 5.10
N ASP A 87 12.76 25.92 5.24
CA ASP A 87 13.73 26.07 4.16
C ASP A 87 14.37 24.74 3.79
N TRP A 88 14.71 23.91 4.77
CA TRP A 88 15.32 22.60 4.53
C TRP A 88 14.35 21.57 3.93
N MET A 89 13.07 21.62 4.27
CA MET A 89 12.06 20.78 3.61
C MET A 89 11.94 21.06 2.11
N LEU A 90 12.11 22.33 1.73
CA LEU A 90 12.00 22.76 0.33
C LEU A 90 13.30 22.57 -0.47
N ARG A 91 14.46 22.88 0.12
CA ARG A 91 15.72 23.04 -0.62
C ARG A 91 16.95 22.46 0.08
N GLY A 92 16.80 21.93 1.28
CA GLY A 92 17.94 21.44 2.06
C GLY A 92 18.52 20.12 1.54
N PRO A 93 19.80 19.82 1.85
CA PRO A 93 20.46 18.59 1.45
C PRO A 93 19.83 17.33 2.11
N HIS A 94 19.10 17.51 3.21
CA HIS A 94 18.40 16.48 3.95
C HIS A 94 16.87 16.53 3.78
N ALA A 95 16.37 17.19 2.73
CA ALA A 95 14.94 17.41 2.53
C ALA A 95 14.10 16.10 2.56
N PRO A 96 14.49 15.00 1.93
CA PRO A 96 13.74 13.73 2.02
C PRO A 96 13.67 13.19 3.46
N ALA A 97 14.79 13.15 4.18
CA ALA A 97 14.82 12.67 5.57
C ALA A 97 13.98 13.57 6.49
N LEU A 98 14.04 14.89 6.30
CA LEU A 98 13.25 15.84 7.10
C LEU A 98 11.75 15.73 6.82
N ARG A 99 11.34 15.56 5.56
CA ARG A 99 9.93 15.32 5.22
C ARG A 99 9.43 13.99 5.79
N GLY A 100 10.25 12.93 5.72
CA GLY A 100 9.95 11.65 6.35
C GLY A 100 9.74 11.78 7.87
N LEU A 101 10.69 12.41 8.55
CA LEU A 101 10.61 12.67 10.00
C LEU A 101 9.38 13.53 10.36
N CYS A 102 9.08 14.57 9.58
CA CYS A 102 7.89 15.39 9.76
C CYS A 102 6.61 14.55 9.67
N SER A 103 6.47 13.71 8.65
CA SER A 103 5.34 12.81 8.48
C SER A 103 5.20 11.81 9.64
N GLU A 104 6.32 11.28 10.14
CA GLU A 104 6.33 10.38 11.30
C GLU A 104 5.89 11.08 12.58
N VAL A 105 6.46 12.25 12.89
CA VAL A 105 6.14 13.03 14.08
C VAL A 105 4.67 13.44 14.07
N LEU A 106 4.18 14.04 12.99
CA LEU A 106 2.80 14.48 12.87
C LEU A 106 1.83 13.29 12.87
N GLY A 107 2.17 12.23 12.14
CA GLY A 107 1.39 11.00 12.13
C GLY A 107 1.27 10.38 13.55
N ALA A 108 2.38 10.27 14.27
CA ALA A 108 2.40 9.75 15.63
C ALA A 108 1.60 10.65 16.60
N TYR A 109 1.81 11.95 16.56
CA TYR A 109 1.13 12.92 17.42
C TYR A 109 -0.40 12.84 17.35
N TYR A 110 -0.96 12.62 16.16
CA TYR A 110 -2.41 12.55 15.96
C TYR A 110 -3.00 11.12 15.98
N SER A 111 -2.17 10.07 15.96
CA SER A 111 -2.68 8.69 15.89
C SER A 111 -2.30 7.79 17.06
N LEU A 112 -1.21 8.09 17.80
CA LEU A 112 -0.78 7.23 18.90
C LEU A 112 -1.76 7.31 20.08
N PRO A 113 -2.29 6.16 20.54
CA PRO A 113 -3.13 6.13 21.72
C PRO A 113 -2.28 6.21 23.01
N ASP A 114 -2.85 6.80 24.04
CA ASP A 114 -2.36 6.73 25.41
C ASP A 114 -2.61 5.33 26.02
N ALA A 115 -2.29 5.18 27.31
CA ALA A 115 -2.54 3.94 28.07
C ALA A 115 -4.04 3.55 28.13
N GLY A 116 -4.95 4.51 27.92
CA GLY A 116 -6.39 4.28 27.85
C GLY A 116 -6.88 3.88 26.47
N GLY A 117 -5.99 3.77 25.48
CA GLY A 117 -6.33 3.43 24.10
C GLY A 117 -6.91 4.58 23.28
N ARG A 118 -6.75 5.82 23.72
CA ARG A 118 -7.26 7.03 23.06
C ARG A 118 -6.16 8.06 22.87
N ASN A 119 -6.17 8.73 21.73
CA ASN A 119 -5.31 9.90 21.54
C ASN A 119 -6.02 11.16 22.07
N PRO A 120 -5.37 12.02 22.87
CA PRO A 120 -6.01 13.20 23.46
C PRO A 120 -6.47 14.25 22.44
N ASN A 121 -5.99 14.19 21.21
CA ASN A 121 -6.40 15.10 20.14
C ASN A 121 -7.71 14.68 19.46
N TRP A 122 -8.13 13.41 19.56
CA TRP A 122 -9.25 12.90 18.76
C TRP A 122 -10.58 13.60 19.03
N ALA A 123 -10.88 13.89 20.30
CA ALA A 123 -12.11 14.61 20.64
C ALA A 123 -12.16 15.99 19.99
N ASP A 124 -11.04 16.72 19.99
CA ASP A 124 -10.92 18.04 19.38
C ASP A 124 -10.99 17.99 17.84
N LEU A 125 -10.63 16.87 17.23
CA LEU A 125 -10.73 16.64 15.78
C LEU A 125 -12.11 16.11 15.33
N GLY A 126 -13.00 15.79 16.27
CA GLY A 126 -14.27 15.10 16.01
C GLY A 126 -14.09 13.62 15.67
N TYR A 127 -12.89 13.06 15.81
CA TYR A 127 -12.60 11.67 15.46
C TYR A 127 -12.94 10.72 16.62
N PRO A 128 -13.77 9.68 16.41
CA PRO A 128 -14.22 8.83 17.50
C PRO A 128 -13.16 7.85 18.03
N GLY A 129 -12.10 7.58 17.25
CA GLY A 129 -11.21 6.45 17.50
C GLY A 129 -11.85 5.12 17.12
N PRO A 130 -11.42 4.00 17.73
CA PRO A 130 -12.05 2.69 17.53
C PRO A 130 -13.54 2.71 17.83
N VAL A 131 -14.35 2.16 16.90
CA VAL A 131 -15.83 2.17 17.00
C VAL A 131 -16.37 0.87 17.60
N SER A 132 -15.55 -0.16 17.72
CA SER A 132 -15.90 -1.43 18.36
C SER A 132 -14.66 -2.07 19.02
N ALA A 133 -14.89 -2.99 19.95
CA ALA A 133 -13.83 -3.81 20.51
C ALA A 133 -13.58 -5.06 19.64
N PRO A 134 -12.34 -5.55 19.55
CA PRO A 134 -12.06 -6.81 18.88
C PRO A 134 -12.78 -7.97 19.55
N PRO A 135 -13.20 -9.02 18.81
CA PRO A 135 -13.78 -10.21 19.39
C PRO A 135 -12.75 -10.90 20.29
N ALA A 136 -13.21 -11.46 21.42
CA ALA A 136 -12.33 -12.13 22.39
C ALA A 136 -11.61 -13.36 21.81
N VAL A 137 -12.21 -14.02 20.81
CA VAL A 137 -11.68 -15.21 20.15
C VAL A 137 -11.91 -15.07 18.65
N ALA A 138 -10.91 -15.44 17.86
CA ALA A 138 -11.04 -15.58 16.40
C ALA A 138 -10.37 -16.88 15.96
N GLU A 139 -10.93 -17.49 14.94
CA GLU A 139 -10.39 -18.72 14.36
C GLU A 139 -9.05 -18.43 13.67
N ARG A 140 -8.04 -19.27 13.96
CA ARG A 140 -6.70 -19.21 13.35
C ARG A 140 -6.50 -20.41 12.43
N LEU A 141 -5.68 -20.21 11.38
CA LEU A 141 -5.09 -21.31 10.64
C LEU A 141 -3.98 -21.94 11.49
N ASP A 142 -3.85 -23.24 11.43
CA ASP A 142 -2.72 -23.93 12.03
C ASP A 142 -1.45 -23.66 11.21
N THR A 143 -0.39 -23.19 11.89
CA THR A 143 0.89 -22.86 11.27
C THR A 143 2.01 -23.66 11.91
N LEU A 144 2.97 -24.08 11.09
CA LEU A 144 4.14 -24.81 11.56
C LEU A 144 4.96 -23.94 12.54
N ARG A 145 5.45 -24.58 13.60
CA ARG A 145 6.33 -23.97 14.62
C ARG A 145 7.58 -24.82 14.79
N PRO A 146 8.46 -24.85 13.78
CA PRO A 146 9.64 -25.69 13.84
C PRO A 146 10.62 -25.18 14.92
N GLU A 147 11.27 -26.12 15.59
CA GLU A 147 12.30 -25.89 16.59
C GLU A 147 13.71 -26.02 15.97
N GLY A 148 14.74 -25.52 16.71
CA GLY A 148 16.15 -25.59 16.30
C GLY A 148 16.55 -24.47 15.34
N ASP A 149 17.85 -24.37 15.06
CA ASP A 149 18.46 -23.29 14.26
C ASP A 149 18.53 -23.65 12.76
N GLN A 150 18.30 -24.92 12.41
CA GLN A 150 18.27 -25.47 11.06
C GLN A 150 16.95 -26.22 10.87
N VAL A 151 16.13 -25.76 9.92
CA VAL A 151 14.82 -26.35 9.63
C VAL A 151 14.81 -26.85 8.20
N THR A 152 14.54 -28.14 8.02
CA THR A 152 14.39 -28.75 6.68
C THR A 152 12.97 -29.28 6.51
N LEU A 153 12.30 -28.83 5.45
CA LEU A 153 10.94 -29.23 5.10
C LEU A 153 10.89 -29.76 3.65
N THR A 154 9.88 -30.55 3.35
CA THR A 154 9.65 -31.09 2.00
C THR A 154 8.20 -30.89 1.58
N ALA A 155 7.98 -30.65 0.29
CA ALA A 155 6.66 -30.58 -0.33
C ALA A 155 6.76 -30.92 -1.83
N ASP A 156 5.64 -31.25 -2.50
CA ASP A 156 5.59 -31.30 -3.97
C ASP A 156 5.69 -29.88 -4.54
N VAL A 157 5.05 -28.92 -3.84
CA VAL A 157 5.00 -27.50 -4.25
C VAL A 157 5.29 -26.62 -3.05
N CYS A 158 6.26 -25.71 -3.19
CA CYS A 158 6.52 -24.62 -2.28
C CYS A 158 5.93 -23.33 -2.86
N VAL A 159 4.97 -22.71 -2.19
CA VAL A 159 4.39 -21.42 -2.56
C VAL A 159 5.03 -20.36 -1.67
N VAL A 160 5.76 -19.42 -2.26
CA VAL A 160 6.42 -18.31 -1.58
C VAL A 160 5.51 -17.08 -1.64
N GLY A 161 4.90 -16.75 -0.51
CA GLY A 161 3.90 -15.70 -0.37
C GLY A 161 2.46 -16.25 -0.41
N SER A 162 1.65 -15.76 0.51
CA SER A 162 0.26 -16.20 0.74
C SER A 162 -0.80 -15.19 0.29
N GLY A 163 -0.39 -14.16 -0.47
CA GLY A 163 -1.26 -13.08 -0.94
C GLY A 163 -2.34 -13.54 -1.94
N ALA A 164 -2.92 -12.59 -2.65
CA ALA A 164 -4.05 -12.82 -3.57
C ALA A 164 -3.82 -13.99 -4.54
N GLY A 165 -2.66 -14.06 -5.18
CA GLY A 165 -2.39 -15.13 -6.14
C GLY A 165 -1.89 -16.42 -5.51
N GLY A 166 -0.90 -16.34 -4.60
CA GLY A 166 -0.30 -17.53 -3.97
C GLY A 166 -1.31 -18.39 -3.22
N SER A 167 -2.29 -17.78 -2.58
CA SER A 167 -3.37 -18.48 -1.89
C SER A 167 -4.28 -19.29 -2.82
N VAL A 168 -4.59 -18.71 -4.00
CA VAL A 168 -5.40 -19.38 -5.03
C VAL A 168 -4.67 -20.61 -5.54
N ILE A 169 -3.40 -20.47 -5.92
CA ILE A 169 -2.58 -21.60 -6.40
C ILE A 169 -2.44 -22.67 -5.32
N ALA A 170 -2.22 -22.28 -4.06
CA ALA A 170 -2.12 -23.22 -2.96
C ALA A 170 -3.41 -24.03 -2.77
N ALA A 171 -4.57 -23.37 -2.85
CA ALA A 171 -5.87 -24.03 -2.70
C ALA A 171 -6.17 -25.00 -3.85
N GLU A 172 -5.97 -24.59 -5.09
CA GLU A 172 -6.21 -25.41 -6.27
C GLU A 172 -5.28 -26.65 -6.27
N LEU A 173 -3.97 -26.47 -6.07
CA LEU A 173 -3.01 -27.57 -6.08
C LEU A 173 -3.20 -28.55 -4.91
N ALA A 174 -3.48 -28.06 -3.71
CA ALA A 174 -3.79 -28.90 -2.56
C ALA A 174 -5.11 -29.67 -2.79
N GLY A 175 -6.14 -29.01 -3.35
CA GLY A 175 -7.41 -29.61 -3.73
C GLY A 175 -7.26 -30.74 -4.74
N TRP A 176 -6.22 -30.71 -5.57
CA TRP A 176 -5.87 -31.81 -6.50
C TRP A 176 -4.89 -32.84 -5.90
N GLY A 177 -4.70 -32.81 -4.56
CA GLY A 177 -3.93 -33.80 -3.82
C GLY A 177 -2.43 -33.62 -3.85
N ARG A 178 -1.93 -32.40 -4.18
CA ARG A 178 -0.50 -32.09 -4.05
C ARG A 178 -0.14 -31.79 -2.61
N SER A 179 1.04 -32.22 -2.17
CA SER A 179 1.62 -31.73 -0.92
C SER A 179 2.09 -30.29 -1.12
N VAL A 180 1.36 -29.31 -0.54
CA VAL A 180 1.66 -27.89 -0.66
C VAL A 180 2.19 -27.35 0.66
N LEU A 181 3.29 -26.59 0.60
CA LEU A 181 3.80 -25.77 1.71
C LEU A 181 3.79 -24.30 1.28
N VAL A 182 3.03 -23.48 2.00
CA VAL A 182 3.02 -22.03 1.84
C VAL A 182 4.00 -21.41 2.84
N VAL A 183 4.94 -20.61 2.34
CA VAL A 183 5.94 -19.88 3.15
C VAL A 183 5.65 -18.39 3.07
N GLU A 184 5.35 -17.76 4.21
CA GLU A 184 4.94 -16.36 4.31
C GLU A 184 5.88 -15.57 5.23
N ALA A 185 6.32 -14.40 4.78
CA ALA A 185 7.18 -13.53 5.57
C ALA A 185 6.44 -12.89 6.76
N GLY A 186 5.20 -12.49 6.54
CA GLY A 186 4.35 -11.89 7.56
C GLY A 186 3.78 -12.91 8.56
N ARG A 187 3.29 -12.41 9.69
CA ARG A 187 2.58 -13.21 10.67
C ARG A 187 1.10 -13.36 10.31
N GLN A 188 0.43 -14.28 10.97
CA GLN A 188 -1.03 -14.37 10.92
C GLN A 188 -1.66 -13.29 11.80
N TRP A 189 -2.64 -12.60 11.23
CA TRP A 189 -3.52 -11.67 11.92
C TRP A 189 -4.97 -12.19 11.84
N THR A 190 -5.76 -11.89 12.86
CA THR A 190 -7.17 -12.31 12.96
C THR A 190 -8.03 -11.15 13.45
N PRO A 191 -9.35 -11.22 13.33
CA PRO A 191 -10.24 -10.20 13.89
C PRO A 191 -9.96 -9.84 15.36
N ALA A 192 -9.47 -10.80 16.17
CA ALA A 192 -9.11 -10.56 17.57
C ALA A 192 -7.82 -9.72 17.73
N ASP A 193 -7.00 -9.61 16.70
CA ASP A 193 -5.77 -8.82 16.72
C ASP A 193 -5.99 -7.37 16.23
N PHE A 194 -7.12 -7.07 15.57
CA PHE A 194 -7.38 -5.77 14.96
C PHE A 194 -8.07 -4.84 15.96
N ARG A 195 -7.38 -3.77 16.35
CA ARG A 195 -7.87 -2.81 17.35
C ARG A 195 -8.42 -1.51 16.73
N GLN A 196 -8.50 -1.42 15.42
CA GLN A 196 -8.91 -0.21 14.68
C GLN A 196 -8.00 1.00 14.99
N LEU A 197 -6.73 0.74 15.23
CA LEU A 197 -5.70 1.75 15.50
C LEU A 197 -4.73 1.80 14.32
N GLU A 198 -4.50 2.98 13.78
CA GLU A 198 -3.55 3.18 12.68
C GLU A 198 -2.12 2.78 13.06
N HIS A 199 -1.74 2.99 14.33
CA HIS A 199 -0.44 2.59 14.84
C HIS A 199 -0.16 1.09 14.68
N ASP A 200 -1.18 0.25 14.79
CA ASP A 200 -1.04 -1.21 14.66
C ASP A 200 -0.80 -1.66 13.22
N MET A 201 -1.06 -0.80 12.25
CA MET A 201 -0.91 -1.13 10.81
C MET A 201 0.52 -1.50 10.44
N ALA A 202 1.53 -0.90 11.07
CA ALA A 202 2.93 -1.14 10.73
C ALA A 202 3.31 -2.63 10.64
N GLY A 203 2.77 -3.47 11.54
CA GLY A 203 3.03 -4.90 11.54
C GLY A 203 2.39 -5.71 10.42
N MET A 204 1.49 -5.12 9.64
CA MET A 204 0.76 -5.76 8.52
C MET A 204 1.27 -5.34 7.15
N TYR A 205 2.11 -4.32 7.10
CA TYR A 205 2.63 -3.75 5.86
C TYR A 205 4.10 -4.08 5.65
N LEU A 206 4.49 -4.25 4.41
CA LEU A 206 5.89 -4.37 4.03
C LEU A 206 6.66 -3.16 4.53
N ARG A 207 7.78 -3.41 5.20
CA ARG A 207 8.64 -2.36 5.80
C ARG A 207 7.86 -1.37 6.68
N GLY A 208 6.85 -1.87 7.41
CA GLY A 208 6.06 -1.04 8.31
C GLY A 208 5.14 -0.02 7.64
N GLY A 209 4.91 -0.13 6.33
CA GLY A 209 4.12 0.84 5.55
C GLY A 209 4.87 2.15 5.25
N GLN A 210 6.16 2.22 5.58
CA GLN A 210 7.04 3.36 5.33
C GLN A 210 8.00 3.03 4.18
N PHE A 211 7.43 2.76 3.02
CA PHE A 211 8.19 2.41 1.84
C PHE A 211 7.87 3.35 0.68
N SER A 212 8.89 3.79 -0.02
CA SER A 212 8.77 4.63 -1.21
C SER A 212 9.75 4.19 -2.29
N ALA A 213 9.51 4.61 -3.51
CA ALA A 213 10.52 4.51 -4.56
C ALA A 213 11.72 5.41 -4.27
N GLU A 214 12.85 5.11 -4.89
CA GLU A 214 14.12 5.84 -4.74
C GLU A 214 13.91 7.36 -4.93
N GLY A 215 14.38 8.14 -3.97
CA GLY A 215 14.17 9.59 -3.96
C GLY A 215 12.79 10.05 -3.48
N GLY A 216 11.94 9.15 -2.96
CA GLY A 216 10.61 9.52 -2.42
C GLY A 216 9.59 9.92 -3.48
N THR A 217 9.75 9.46 -4.73
CA THR A 217 8.94 9.89 -5.88
C THR A 217 7.50 9.36 -5.85
N ILE A 218 7.26 8.24 -5.16
CA ILE A 218 5.93 7.64 -4.94
C ILE A 218 5.95 6.83 -3.64
N GLY A 219 4.93 6.99 -2.80
CA GLY A 219 4.71 6.15 -1.61
C GLY A 219 4.17 4.78 -2.01
N LEU A 220 4.64 3.70 -1.37
CA LEU A 220 4.28 2.32 -1.71
C LEU A 220 3.66 1.60 -0.52
N LEU A 221 2.50 0.99 -0.73
CA LEU A 221 1.79 0.19 0.27
C LEU A 221 1.65 -1.25 -0.22
N ALA A 222 2.22 -2.20 0.50
CA ALA A 222 2.11 -3.63 0.23
C ALA A 222 1.86 -4.40 1.53
N GLY A 223 1.10 -5.49 1.46
CA GLY A 223 0.81 -6.32 2.64
C GLY A 223 1.96 -7.26 2.98
N SER A 224 2.21 -7.45 4.28
CA SER A 224 3.12 -8.44 4.84
C SER A 224 2.41 -9.18 5.98
N ALA A 225 1.55 -10.11 5.61
CA ALA A 225 0.70 -10.88 6.52
C ALA A 225 0.29 -12.20 5.86
N LEU A 226 -0.07 -13.21 6.63
CA LEU A 226 -0.73 -14.40 6.09
C LEU A 226 -2.05 -13.99 5.45
N GLY A 227 -2.14 -14.09 4.12
CA GLY A 227 -3.19 -13.53 3.28
C GLY A 227 -2.74 -12.29 2.48
N GLY A 228 -1.53 -11.78 2.73
CA GLY A 228 -0.93 -10.66 1.98
C GLY A 228 -1.77 -9.40 1.99
N GLY A 229 -1.75 -8.68 0.87
CA GLY A 229 -2.51 -7.44 0.67
C GLY A 229 -4.04 -7.59 0.80
N THR A 230 -4.59 -8.81 0.68
CA THR A 230 -6.04 -9.03 0.82
C THR A 230 -6.55 -8.78 2.24
N VAL A 231 -5.66 -8.86 3.25
CA VAL A 231 -5.99 -8.59 4.66
C VAL A 231 -6.24 -7.10 4.89
N ILE A 232 -5.52 -6.25 4.16
CA ILE A 232 -5.47 -4.78 4.39
C ILE A 232 -6.09 -3.95 3.27
N ASN A 233 -6.53 -4.53 2.16
CA ASN A 233 -7.11 -3.81 1.03
C ASN A 233 -8.53 -3.27 1.33
N SER A 234 -9.05 -2.47 0.41
CA SER A 234 -10.37 -1.83 0.52
C SER A 234 -11.53 -2.67 -0.03
N MET A 235 -11.30 -3.95 -0.35
CA MET A 235 -12.32 -4.87 -0.90
C MET A 235 -12.88 -4.47 -2.27
N VAL A 236 -12.18 -3.70 -3.08
CA VAL A 236 -12.60 -3.34 -4.43
C VAL A 236 -12.44 -4.53 -5.37
N CYS A 237 -13.54 -4.94 -6.00
CA CYS A 237 -13.61 -6.13 -6.85
C CYS A 237 -14.08 -5.74 -8.26
N LEU A 238 -13.16 -5.26 -9.08
CA LEU A 238 -13.38 -4.89 -10.47
C LEU A 238 -12.70 -5.92 -11.39
N ASP A 239 -13.37 -6.26 -12.50
CA ASP A 239 -12.83 -7.14 -13.52
C ASP A 239 -12.01 -6.34 -14.55
N PRO A 240 -10.94 -6.92 -15.12
CA PRO A 240 -10.15 -6.22 -16.13
C PRO A 240 -10.99 -5.97 -17.38
N PRO A 241 -10.96 -4.74 -17.95
CA PRO A 241 -11.69 -4.40 -19.16
C PRO A 241 -11.35 -5.32 -20.35
N ALA A 242 -12.31 -5.53 -21.24
CA ALA A 242 -12.14 -6.41 -22.39
C ALA A 242 -11.00 -5.96 -23.33
N GLU A 243 -10.83 -4.65 -23.51
CA GLU A 243 -9.75 -4.06 -24.30
C GLU A 243 -8.36 -4.35 -23.73
N VAL A 244 -8.20 -4.35 -22.39
CA VAL A 244 -6.94 -4.72 -21.73
C VAL A 244 -6.62 -6.19 -21.98
N ARG A 245 -7.61 -7.07 -21.83
CA ARG A 245 -7.47 -8.50 -22.09
C ARG A 245 -7.14 -8.78 -23.56
N ALA A 246 -7.77 -8.06 -24.48
CA ALA A 246 -7.49 -8.15 -25.92
C ALA A 246 -6.05 -7.70 -26.23
N ALA A 247 -5.57 -6.62 -25.61
CA ALA A 247 -4.19 -6.16 -25.74
C ALA A 247 -3.20 -7.21 -25.21
N TRP A 248 -3.45 -7.82 -24.04
CA TRP A 248 -2.61 -8.90 -23.50
C TRP A 248 -2.55 -10.12 -24.40
N ALA A 249 -3.66 -10.47 -25.05
CA ALA A 249 -3.70 -11.55 -26.04
C ALA A 249 -2.87 -11.22 -27.28
N ALA A 250 -3.02 -10.00 -27.83
CA ALA A 250 -2.38 -9.60 -29.08
C ALA A 250 -0.87 -9.29 -28.92
N GLU A 251 -0.50 -8.58 -27.85
CA GLU A 251 0.85 -8.02 -27.67
C GLU A 251 1.78 -8.93 -26.84
N HIS A 252 1.19 -9.74 -25.95
CA HIS A 252 1.96 -10.60 -25.03
C HIS A 252 1.72 -12.10 -25.27
N GLY A 253 0.81 -12.45 -26.18
CA GLY A 253 0.53 -13.84 -26.54
C GLY A 253 -0.35 -14.61 -25.55
N LEU A 254 -1.03 -13.93 -24.61
CA LEU A 254 -1.94 -14.56 -23.67
C LEU A 254 -3.34 -14.76 -24.31
N ALA A 255 -3.42 -15.54 -25.38
CA ALA A 255 -4.61 -15.64 -26.23
C ALA A 255 -5.90 -16.02 -25.46
N ASP A 256 -5.81 -16.87 -24.45
CA ASP A 256 -6.94 -17.36 -23.67
C ASP A 256 -7.52 -16.32 -22.69
N VAL A 257 -6.76 -15.28 -22.29
CA VAL A 257 -7.30 -14.25 -21.39
C VAL A 257 -8.37 -13.37 -22.03
N ALA A 258 -8.44 -13.34 -23.37
CA ALA A 258 -9.49 -12.63 -24.10
C ALA A 258 -10.72 -13.50 -24.43
N THR A 259 -10.82 -14.70 -23.86
CA THR A 259 -11.87 -15.68 -24.15
C THR A 259 -12.74 -16.00 -22.94
N ALA A 260 -13.86 -16.71 -23.17
CA ALA A 260 -14.74 -17.22 -22.14
C ALA A 260 -14.04 -18.13 -21.09
N ALA A 261 -12.93 -18.79 -21.45
CA ALA A 261 -12.16 -19.59 -20.50
C ALA A 261 -11.59 -18.73 -19.36
N PHE A 262 -11.20 -17.49 -19.64
CA PHE A 262 -10.75 -16.58 -18.57
C PHE A 262 -11.93 -16.03 -17.76
N ASP A 263 -13.10 -15.83 -18.40
CA ASP A 263 -14.33 -15.43 -17.70
C ASP A 263 -14.74 -16.48 -16.65
N GLU A 264 -14.51 -17.76 -16.91
CA GLU A 264 -14.72 -18.84 -15.92
C GLU A 264 -13.77 -18.71 -14.71
N HIS A 265 -12.51 -18.31 -14.91
CA HIS A 265 -11.58 -18.03 -13.81
C HIS A 265 -12.03 -16.82 -12.99
N LEU A 266 -12.45 -15.73 -13.64
CA LEU A 266 -13.00 -14.53 -12.97
C LEU A 266 -14.25 -14.89 -12.16
N ALA A 267 -15.22 -15.58 -12.77
CA ALA A 267 -16.45 -15.99 -12.12
C ALA A 267 -16.22 -16.90 -10.90
N SER A 268 -15.29 -17.86 -11.01
CA SER A 268 -14.93 -18.75 -9.90
C SER A 268 -14.32 -17.98 -8.72
N VAL A 269 -13.42 -17.04 -8.99
CA VAL A 269 -12.81 -16.17 -7.97
C VAL A 269 -13.87 -15.30 -7.30
N ARG A 270 -14.73 -14.65 -8.07
CA ARG A 270 -15.82 -13.79 -7.56
C ARG A 270 -16.77 -14.59 -6.66
N ALA A 271 -17.18 -15.78 -7.11
CA ALA A 271 -18.05 -16.65 -6.33
C ALA A 271 -17.39 -17.09 -5.01
N ARG A 272 -16.09 -17.48 -5.04
CA ARG A 272 -15.40 -17.91 -3.81
C ARG A 272 -15.23 -16.79 -2.80
N LEU A 273 -15.05 -15.57 -3.26
CA LEU A 273 -14.90 -14.40 -2.41
C LEU A 273 -16.23 -13.76 -1.99
N ASN A 274 -17.38 -14.31 -2.40
CA ASN A 274 -18.69 -13.70 -2.20
C ASN A 274 -18.74 -12.25 -2.69
N VAL A 275 -18.26 -12.02 -3.92
CA VAL A 275 -18.26 -10.67 -4.50
C VAL A 275 -19.67 -10.24 -4.85
N ASN A 276 -20.15 -9.16 -4.25
CA ASN A 276 -21.50 -8.65 -4.42
C ASN A 276 -21.54 -7.12 -4.30
N THR A 277 -22.66 -6.51 -4.74
CA THR A 277 -22.99 -5.09 -4.58
C THR A 277 -24.09 -4.85 -3.55
N GLU A 278 -24.83 -5.89 -3.15
CA GLU A 278 -25.96 -5.80 -2.23
C GLU A 278 -25.54 -5.31 -0.84
N ARG A 279 -24.27 -5.50 -0.48
CA ARG A 279 -23.68 -5.05 0.78
C ARG A 279 -22.94 -3.72 0.67
N THR A 280 -22.92 -3.10 -0.51
CA THR A 280 -22.29 -1.80 -0.68
C THR A 280 -23.24 -0.69 -0.22
N VAL A 281 -22.82 0.02 0.81
CA VAL A 281 -23.50 1.20 1.35
C VAL A 281 -22.65 2.43 1.01
N LEU A 282 -23.24 3.41 0.36
CA LEU A 282 -22.54 4.64 -0.04
C LEU A 282 -21.95 5.32 1.22
N ALA A 283 -20.64 5.49 1.23
CA ALA A 283 -19.93 6.09 2.36
C ALA A 283 -20.09 7.62 2.36
N PRO A 284 -20.05 8.28 3.53
CA PRO A 284 -20.20 9.74 3.62
C PRO A 284 -19.21 10.53 2.72
N ALA A 285 -17.98 10.03 2.54
CA ALA A 285 -17.01 10.68 1.66
C ALA A 285 -17.32 10.52 0.16
N ALA A 286 -18.13 9.51 -0.22
CA ALA A 286 -18.58 9.30 -1.59
C ALA A 286 -19.78 10.18 -1.96
N GLU A 287 -20.65 10.53 -1.01
CA GLU A 287 -21.88 11.29 -1.29
C GLU A 287 -21.64 12.57 -2.10
N PRO A 288 -20.72 13.49 -1.71
CA PRO A 288 -20.46 14.69 -2.49
C PRO A 288 -19.81 14.40 -3.85
N MET A 289 -19.07 13.28 -3.99
CA MET A 289 -18.50 12.86 -5.27
C MET A 289 -19.59 12.43 -6.24
N VAL A 290 -20.51 11.59 -5.79
CA VAL A 290 -21.65 11.11 -6.58
C VAL A 290 -22.56 12.27 -6.99
N ASP A 291 -22.88 13.18 -6.07
CA ASP A 291 -23.65 14.39 -6.38
C ASP A 291 -22.98 15.26 -7.47
N ALA A 292 -21.67 15.42 -7.43
CA ALA A 292 -20.93 16.17 -8.45
C ALA A 292 -20.90 15.44 -9.81
N LEU A 293 -20.77 14.11 -9.81
CA LEU A 293 -20.82 13.29 -11.02
C LEU A 293 -22.21 13.38 -11.67
N ASP A 294 -23.27 13.25 -10.89
CA ASP A 294 -24.66 13.39 -11.36
C ASP A 294 -24.94 14.77 -11.96
N LYS A 295 -24.47 15.85 -11.29
CA LYS A 295 -24.58 17.23 -11.81
C LYS A 295 -23.86 17.44 -13.14
N ARG A 296 -22.81 16.65 -13.41
CA ARG A 296 -22.08 16.68 -14.69
C ARG A 296 -22.61 15.68 -15.72
N GLY A 297 -23.60 14.85 -15.38
CA GLY A 297 -24.07 13.76 -16.24
C GLY A 297 -22.99 12.69 -16.50
N LEU A 298 -22.08 12.48 -15.56
CA LEU A 298 -21.04 11.46 -15.63
C LEU A 298 -21.50 10.19 -14.91
N ALA A 299 -21.31 9.05 -15.56
CA ALA A 299 -21.69 7.77 -14.99
C ALA A 299 -20.81 7.38 -13.79
N TRP A 300 -21.42 6.76 -12.81
CA TRP A 300 -20.78 6.11 -11.68
C TRP A 300 -21.51 4.82 -11.32
N GLU A 301 -20.86 3.95 -10.58
CA GLU A 301 -21.46 2.71 -10.09
C GLU A 301 -21.01 2.38 -8.66
N ALA A 302 -21.85 1.61 -7.95
CA ALA A 302 -21.47 1.05 -6.66
C ALA A 302 -20.41 -0.04 -6.86
N ILE A 303 -19.33 0.01 -6.09
CA ILE A 303 -18.24 -0.96 -6.19
C ILE A 303 -18.70 -2.32 -5.63
N ALA A 304 -18.50 -3.38 -6.41
CA ALA A 304 -18.66 -4.75 -5.92
C ALA A 304 -17.56 -5.08 -4.89
N ARG A 305 -17.94 -5.73 -3.79
CA ARG A 305 -17.08 -5.97 -2.63
C ARG A 305 -17.03 -7.45 -2.26
N ASN A 306 -15.87 -7.95 -1.83
CA ASN A 306 -15.71 -9.30 -1.30
C ASN A 306 -16.01 -9.33 0.21
N CYS A 307 -17.29 -9.27 0.57
CA CYS A 307 -17.74 -9.25 1.97
C CYS A 307 -18.79 -10.33 2.26
N ALA A 308 -18.83 -10.75 3.53
CA ALA A 308 -19.85 -11.67 4.02
C ALA A 308 -21.22 -10.95 4.14
N ASP A 309 -22.28 -11.75 4.28
CA ASP A 309 -23.66 -11.25 4.34
C ASP A 309 -24.00 -10.49 5.64
N ASP A 310 -23.17 -10.64 6.67
CA ASP A 310 -23.31 -10.00 7.98
C ASP A 310 -22.48 -8.71 8.14
N ASP A 311 -21.93 -8.15 7.04
CA ASP A 311 -21.16 -6.90 7.07
C ASP A 311 -22.01 -5.73 7.57
N ASP A 312 -21.58 -5.08 8.65
CA ASP A 312 -22.22 -3.89 9.21
C ASP A 312 -21.43 -2.63 8.84
N ALA A 313 -21.96 -1.87 7.86
CA ALA A 313 -21.32 -0.66 7.37
C ALA A 313 -21.06 0.40 8.45
N ARG A 314 -21.82 0.40 9.57
CA ARG A 314 -21.64 1.36 10.69
C ARG A 314 -20.35 1.09 11.47
N LEU A 315 -19.83 -0.13 11.41
CA LEU A 315 -18.58 -0.55 12.07
C LEU A 315 -17.39 -0.54 11.09
N CYS A 316 -17.61 -0.08 9.85
CA CYS A 316 -16.57 -0.01 8.81
C CYS A 316 -15.77 1.31 8.88
N GLY A 317 -14.73 1.40 8.03
CA GLY A 317 -13.77 2.51 7.96
C GLY A 317 -12.32 2.07 8.18
N PHE A 318 -12.10 0.86 8.70
CA PHE A 318 -10.80 0.39 9.17
C PHE A 318 -10.23 -0.78 8.35
N CYS A 319 -10.69 -1.00 7.12
CA CYS A 319 -10.23 -2.14 6.30
C CYS A 319 -8.70 -2.20 6.16
N ASN A 320 -8.04 -1.03 6.09
CA ASN A 320 -6.59 -0.92 5.96
C ASN A 320 -5.85 -1.26 7.26
N ALA A 321 -6.55 -1.24 8.41
CA ALA A 321 -6.06 -1.69 9.71
C ALA A 321 -6.54 -3.12 10.07
N GLY A 322 -7.06 -3.85 9.08
CA GLY A 322 -7.67 -5.17 9.24
C GLY A 322 -9.18 -5.12 9.53
N CYS A 323 -9.91 -6.14 9.10
CA CYS A 323 -11.35 -6.23 9.31
C CYS A 323 -11.67 -6.88 10.65
N GLN A 324 -11.99 -6.06 11.66
CA GLN A 324 -12.32 -6.52 13.00
C GLN A 324 -13.64 -7.32 13.04
N GLN A 325 -14.63 -6.99 12.20
CA GLN A 325 -15.87 -7.75 12.07
C GLN A 325 -15.64 -9.16 11.51
N GLY A 326 -14.54 -9.36 10.76
CA GLY A 326 -14.28 -10.62 10.06
C GLY A 326 -15.17 -10.84 8.84
N SER A 327 -15.92 -9.83 8.39
CA SER A 327 -16.78 -9.90 7.20
C SER A 327 -16.01 -9.86 5.88
N LYS A 328 -14.81 -9.20 5.84
CA LYS A 328 -13.94 -9.19 4.66
C LYS A 328 -13.55 -10.62 4.27
N GLN A 329 -13.88 -11.02 3.04
CA GLN A 329 -13.52 -12.32 2.48
C GLN A 329 -12.08 -12.28 1.90
N SER A 330 -11.10 -11.98 2.77
CA SER A 330 -9.67 -12.06 2.46
C SER A 330 -9.21 -13.50 2.31
N THR A 331 -8.03 -13.72 1.74
CA THR A 331 -7.57 -15.07 1.41
C THR A 331 -7.29 -15.93 2.64
N ASP A 332 -6.92 -15.36 3.78
CA ASP A 332 -6.81 -16.06 5.06
C ASP A 332 -8.15 -16.62 5.57
N ARG A 333 -9.27 -16.07 5.11
CA ARG A 333 -10.62 -16.51 5.43
C ARG A 333 -11.25 -17.39 4.35
N THR A 334 -10.68 -17.41 3.17
CA THR A 334 -11.21 -18.11 1.99
C THR A 334 -10.22 -19.15 1.48
N TYR A 335 -9.42 -18.85 0.50
CA TYR A 335 -8.54 -19.79 -0.20
C TYR A 335 -7.51 -20.49 0.70
N LEU A 336 -6.91 -19.80 1.68
CA LEU A 336 -5.98 -20.46 2.60
C LEU A 336 -6.68 -21.47 3.52
N ARG A 337 -7.97 -21.25 3.85
CA ARG A 337 -8.77 -22.23 4.56
C ARG A 337 -9.12 -23.44 3.70
N ASP A 338 -9.39 -23.21 2.42
CA ASP A 338 -9.62 -24.31 1.49
C ASP A 338 -8.34 -25.13 1.30
N ALA A 339 -7.19 -24.47 1.16
CA ALA A 339 -5.88 -25.11 1.11
C ALA A 339 -5.60 -25.93 2.38
N ALA A 340 -5.89 -25.38 3.57
CA ALA A 340 -5.72 -26.07 4.86
C ALA A 340 -6.59 -27.33 4.95
N ARG A 341 -7.88 -27.23 4.56
CA ARG A 341 -8.78 -28.38 4.53
C ARG A 341 -8.32 -29.48 3.57
N ALA A 342 -7.61 -29.09 2.50
CA ALA A 342 -7.00 -29.99 1.54
C ALA A 342 -5.60 -30.49 1.96
N GLY A 343 -5.12 -30.14 3.16
CA GLY A 343 -3.87 -30.64 3.73
C GLY A 343 -2.64 -29.77 3.45
N ALA A 344 -2.79 -28.57 2.91
CA ALA A 344 -1.68 -27.63 2.78
C ALA A 344 -1.16 -27.21 4.17
N ARG A 345 0.16 -26.99 4.26
CA ARG A 345 0.85 -26.54 5.47
C ARG A 345 1.31 -25.10 5.30
N PHE A 346 1.42 -24.36 6.41
CA PHE A 346 1.79 -22.94 6.41
C PHE A 346 2.96 -22.70 7.34
N LEU A 347 3.95 -21.96 6.87
CA LEU A 347 5.10 -21.49 7.66
C LEU A 347 5.13 -19.95 7.58
N THR A 348 4.82 -19.28 8.67
CA THR A 348 4.81 -17.82 8.78
C THR A 348 6.09 -17.28 9.42
N GLY A 349 6.35 -15.98 9.29
CA GLY A 349 7.57 -15.35 9.83
C GLY A 349 8.83 -15.73 9.05
N THR A 350 8.69 -16.25 7.82
CA THR A 350 9.83 -16.79 7.06
C THR A 350 10.08 -16.01 5.79
N ASN A 351 11.17 -15.25 5.78
CA ASN A 351 11.63 -14.51 4.62
C ASN A 351 12.49 -15.41 3.71
N VAL A 352 11.95 -15.78 2.54
CA VAL A 352 12.67 -16.56 1.53
C VAL A 352 13.66 -15.66 0.80
N ARG A 353 14.95 -16.07 0.84
CA ARG A 353 16.05 -15.27 0.29
C ARG A 353 16.55 -15.76 -1.07
N ARG A 354 16.40 -17.06 -1.36
CA ARG A 354 16.88 -17.65 -2.61
C ARG A 354 16.08 -18.88 -3.03
N ILE A 355 15.92 -19.06 -4.34
CA ILE A 355 15.40 -20.28 -4.97
C ILE A 355 16.59 -21.19 -5.28
N LEU A 356 16.51 -22.45 -4.93
CA LEU A 356 17.49 -23.48 -5.23
C LEU A 356 17.20 -24.06 -6.61
N VAL A 357 18.22 -24.00 -7.49
CA VAL A 357 18.16 -24.53 -8.86
C VAL A 357 19.34 -25.45 -9.11
N ASP A 358 19.07 -26.60 -9.73
CA ASP A 358 20.08 -27.53 -10.18
C ASP A 358 19.69 -28.14 -11.52
N GLY A 359 20.62 -28.15 -12.47
CA GLY A 359 20.39 -28.66 -13.83
C GLY A 359 19.24 -27.93 -14.57
N GLY A 360 19.05 -26.61 -14.31
CA GLY A 360 18.00 -25.82 -14.94
C GLY A 360 16.59 -26.14 -14.42
N ALA A 361 16.48 -26.75 -13.23
CA ALA A 361 15.18 -27.09 -12.62
C ALA A 361 15.16 -26.68 -11.14
N ALA A 362 13.98 -26.32 -10.64
CA ALA A 362 13.75 -26.01 -9.23
C ALA A 362 14.09 -27.20 -8.32
N ARG A 363 14.68 -26.90 -7.14
CA ARG A 363 14.93 -27.84 -6.06
C ARG A 363 14.33 -27.42 -4.73
N GLY A 364 13.84 -26.18 -4.64
CA GLY A 364 13.25 -25.62 -3.43
C GLY A 364 13.68 -24.20 -3.16
N VAL A 365 13.65 -23.81 -1.89
CA VAL A 365 13.99 -22.46 -1.45
C VAL A 365 14.79 -22.49 -0.15
N VAL A 366 15.56 -21.42 0.11
CA VAL A 366 16.17 -21.15 1.42
C VAL A 366 15.75 -19.77 1.91
N GLY A 367 15.62 -19.64 3.22
CA GLY A 367 15.21 -18.41 3.87
C GLY A 367 15.52 -18.37 5.35
N THR A 368 15.06 -17.32 6.01
CA THR A 368 15.23 -17.13 7.46
C THR A 368 13.86 -17.05 8.11
N LEU A 369 13.61 -17.93 9.07
CA LEU A 369 12.49 -17.87 10.00
C LEU A 369 12.86 -16.93 11.15
N THR A 370 12.01 -15.97 11.44
CA THR A 370 12.06 -15.16 12.66
C THR A 370 10.87 -15.54 13.55
N ARG A 371 11.14 -16.04 14.74
CA ARG A 371 10.11 -16.46 15.70
C ARG A 371 9.60 -15.27 16.52
N PRO A 372 8.44 -15.42 17.18
CA PRO A 372 7.87 -14.34 18.00
C PRO A 372 8.76 -13.84 19.13
N ASP A 373 9.68 -14.65 19.62
CA ASP A 373 10.67 -14.28 20.63
C ASP A 373 11.91 -13.58 20.07
N GLY A 374 11.95 -13.35 18.76
CA GLY A 374 13.08 -12.73 18.04
C GLY A 374 14.18 -13.71 17.64
N SER A 375 14.15 -14.97 18.07
CA SER A 375 15.13 -15.97 17.63
C SER A 375 14.96 -16.30 16.14
N THR A 376 16.06 -16.66 15.47
CA THR A 376 16.07 -16.97 14.04
C THR A 376 16.47 -18.41 13.77
N ALA A 377 16.06 -18.94 12.62
CA ALA A 377 16.52 -20.20 12.09
C ALA A 377 16.70 -20.13 10.57
N GLU A 378 17.67 -20.86 10.05
CA GLU A 378 17.76 -21.10 8.62
C GLU A 378 16.72 -22.15 8.20
N VAL A 379 15.98 -21.84 7.15
CA VAL A 379 14.94 -22.73 6.59
C VAL A 379 15.34 -23.17 5.19
N THR A 380 15.37 -24.47 4.97
CA THR A 380 15.44 -25.08 3.63
C THR A 380 14.16 -25.84 3.34
N VAL A 381 13.49 -25.51 2.25
CA VAL A 381 12.36 -26.29 1.74
C VAL A 381 12.75 -26.96 0.45
N HIS A 382 12.76 -28.29 0.43
CA HIS A 382 12.94 -29.07 -0.79
C HIS A 382 11.60 -29.24 -1.51
N ALA A 383 11.52 -28.75 -2.75
CA ALA A 383 10.34 -28.87 -3.58
C ALA A 383 10.75 -28.83 -5.07
N PRO A 384 10.27 -29.78 -5.90
CA PRO A 384 10.52 -29.77 -7.35
C PRO A 384 9.74 -28.67 -8.08
N THR A 385 8.75 -28.08 -7.43
CA THR A 385 7.96 -26.96 -7.95
C THR A 385 7.96 -25.83 -6.94
N VAL A 386 8.31 -24.63 -7.40
CA VAL A 386 8.30 -23.38 -6.61
C VAL A 386 7.38 -22.38 -7.30
N VAL A 387 6.39 -21.87 -6.58
CA VAL A 387 5.54 -20.76 -7.00
C VAL A 387 6.02 -19.51 -6.29
N VAL A 388 6.46 -18.50 -7.05
CA VAL A 388 6.87 -17.20 -6.52
C VAL A 388 5.65 -16.28 -6.56
N ALA A 389 5.17 -15.90 -5.38
CA ALA A 389 3.97 -15.07 -5.19
C ALA A 389 4.18 -14.05 -4.06
N ALA A 390 5.40 -13.50 -3.99
CA ALA A 390 5.83 -12.58 -2.94
C ALA A 390 5.43 -11.10 -3.19
N GLY A 391 4.62 -10.84 -4.23
CA GLY A 391 4.13 -9.52 -4.62
C GLY A 391 5.05 -8.78 -5.59
N GLY A 392 4.55 -7.71 -6.21
CA GLY A 392 5.22 -7.00 -7.30
C GLY A 392 6.59 -6.40 -6.97
N ILE A 393 6.99 -6.37 -5.71
CA ILE A 393 8.30 -5.88 -5.26
C ILE A 393 9.23 -7.04 -4.89
N GLU A 394 8.80 -7.96 -4.04
CA GLU A 394 9.67 -9.02 -3.53
C GLU A 394 9.78 -10.22 -4.49
N THR A 395 8.80 -10.44 -5.38
CA THR A 395 8.91 -11.47 -6.43
C THR A 395 10.11 -11.22 -7.35
N PRO A 396 10.26 -10.06 -8.02
CA PRO A 396 11.46 -9.81 -8.83
C PRO A 396 12.73 -9.77 -7.98
N ALA A 397 12.70 -9.25 -6.76
CA ALA A 397 13.85 -9.23 -5.88
C ALA A 397 14.35 -10.65 -5.53
N LEU A 398 13.43 -11.59 -5.26
CA LEU A 398 13.78 -12.99 -5.03
C LEU A 398 14.40 -13.65 -6.28
N LEU A 399 13.87 -13.36 -7.48
CA LEU A 399 14.43 -13.85 -8.73
C LEU A 399 15.85 -13.28 -8.98
N LEU A 400 16.03 -11.97 -8.76
CA LEU A 400 17.34 -11.30 -8.88
C LEU A 400 18.38 -11.88 -7.91
N ARG A 401 18.01 -12.06 -6.63
CA ARG A 401 18.88 -12.71 -5.63
C ARG A 401 19.24 -14.16 -6.01
N SER A 402 18.37 -14.82 -6.72
CA SER A 402 18.55 -16.20 -7.18
C SER A 402 19.31 -16.31 -8.51
N GLY A 403 19.50 -15.20 -9.24
CA GLY A 403 20.16 -15.15 -10.54
C GLY A 403 19.41 -15.88 -11.67
N ILE A 404 18.06 -15.86 -11.63
CA ILE A 404 17.18 -16.55 -12.59
C ILE A 404 16.09 -15.62 -13.12
N GLY A 405 15.40 -16.02 -14.20
CA GLY A 405 14.27 -15.32 -14.82
C GLY A 405 14.65 -14.38 -15.96
N GLY A 406 15.94 -14.35 -16.32
CA GLY A 406 16.40 -13.63 -17.51
C GLY A 406 16.43 -12.09 -17.38
N PRO A 407 16.64 -11.37 -18.50
CA PRO A 407 16.91 -9.92 -18.49
C PRO A 407 15.71 -9.04 -18.18
N ALA A 408 14.49 -9.58 -18.22
CA ALA A 408 13.27 -8.82 -17.98
C ALA A 408 12.89 -8.72 -16.49
N VAL A 409 13.58 -9.45 -15.60
CA VAL A 409 13.30 -9.44 -14.15
C VAL A 409 13.46 -8.04 -13.57
N GLY A 410 12.47 -7.61 -12.80
CA GLY A 410 12.42 -6.30 -12.18
C GLY A 410 12.00 -5.17 -13.11
N ARG A 411 12.00 -5.38 -14.42
CA ARG A 411 11.59 -4.39 -15.42
C ARG A 411 10.07 -4.35 -15.59
N HIS A 412 9.59 -3.34 -16.29
CA HIS A 412 8.17 -3.18 -16.63
C HIS A 412 7.23 -3.03 -15.40
N LEU A 413 7.77 -2.61 -14.27
CA LEU A 413 6.97 -2.34 -13.07
C LEU A 413 5.90 -1.28 -13.36
N ARG A 414 4.64 -1.61 -13.09
CA ARG A 414 3.50 -0.72 -13.11
C ARG A 414 3.06 -0.45 -11.67
N LEU A 415 2.62 0.77 -11.39
CA LEU A 415 2.33 1.18 -10.02
C LEU A 415 0.89 1.68 -9.80
N HIS A 416 0.11 1.92 -10.87
CA HIS A 416 -1.21 2.55 -10.71
C HIS A 416 -1.15 3.76 -9.79
N PRO A 417 -0.41 4.83 -10.14
CA PRO A 417 -0.28 5.98 -9.27
C PRO A 417 -1.65 6.57 -8.91
N ALA A 418 -1.91 6.76 -7.63
CA ALA A 418 -3.10 7.43 -7.14
C ALA A 418 -2.79 8.89 -6.84
N TYR A 419 -3.51 9.79 -7.50
CA TYR A 419 -3.40 11.24 -7.34
C TYR A 419 -4.55 11.74 -6.48
N PHE A 420 -4.24 12.37 -5.36
CA PHE A 420 -5.23 12.75 -4.36
C PHE A 420 -5.61 14.22 -4.46
N VAL A 421 -6.89 14.51 -4.26
CA VAL A 421 -7.43 15.85 -4.01
C VAL A 421 -8.44 15.74 -2.89
N SER A 422 -8.39 16.68 -1.95
CA SER A 422 -9.32 16.73 -0.83
C SER A 422 -10.11 18.04 -0.81
N GLY A 423 -11.42 17.94 -0.62
CA GLY A 423 -12.28 19.09 -0.43
C GLY A 423 -12.70 19.25 1.03
N VAL A 424 -12.70 20.48 1.54
CA VAL A 424 -13.28 20.85 2.83
C VAL A 424 -14.69 21.42 2.59
N TYR A 425 -15.66 20.89 3.29
CA TYR A 425 -17.09 21.21 3.08
C TYR A 425 -17.66 22.03 4.24
N PRO A 426 -18.76 22.78 4.04
CA PRO A 426 -19.44 23.55 5.09
C PRO A 426 -20.14 22.65 6.14
N ARG A 427 -20.25 21.34 5.85
CA ARG A 427 -20.84 20.31 6.73
C ARG A 427 -19.83 19.25 7.12
N GLU A 428 -20.11 18.50 8.15
CA GLU A 428 -19.35 17.30 8.49
C GLU A 428 -19.52 16.23 7.41
N ILE A 429 -18.40 15.60 7.05
CA ILE A 429 -18.32 14.46 6.14
C ILE A 429 -17.99 13.19 6.94
N ASN A 430 -17.09 13.30 7.91
CA ASN A 430 -16.61 12.18 8.71
C ASN A 430 -16.05 11.04 7.85
N ALA A 431 -15.10 11.36 6.96
CA ALA A 431 -14.56 10.46 5.94
C ALA A 431 -13.86 9.20 6.48
N TRP A 432 -13.66 9.10 7.80
CA TRP A 432 -13.19 7.90 8.48
C TRP A 432 -14.28 6.84 8.69
N SER A 433 -15.55 7.18 8.50
CA SER A 433 -16.71 6.31 8.77
C SER A 433 -17.25 5.66 7.52
N GLY A 434 -17.89 4.50 7.70
CA GLY A 434 -18.50 3.74 6.61
C GLY A 434 -17.51 2.86 5.85
N GLN A 435 -18.00 2.18 4.83
CA GLN A 435 -17.18 1.32 3.98
C GLN A 435 -16.20 2.14 3.14
N ILE A 436 -14.99 1.61 2.93
CA ILE A 436 -13.96 2.27 2.12
C ILE A 436 -14.21 1.97 0.64
N GLN A 437 -14.11 2.99 -0.23
CA GLN A 437 -14.25 2.87 -1.69
C GLN A 437 -15.56 2.19 -2.10
N THR A 438 -16.67 2.91 -2.03
CA THR A 438 -18.02 2.39 -2.28
C THR A 438 -18.60 2.80 -3.63
N ALA A 439 -17.99 3.78 -4.30
CA ALA A 439 -18.39 4.26 -5.62
C ALA A 439 -17.17 4.45 -6.51
N VAL A 440 -17.30 4.13 -7.79
CA VAL A 440 -16.29 4.34 -8.83
C VAL A 440 -16.92 5.01 -10.05
N SER A 441 -16.14 5.84 -10.74
CA SER A 441 -16.48 6.35 -12.05
C SER A 441 -15.39 6.04 -13.06
N PHE A 442 -15.79 5.48 -14.20
CA PHE A 442 -14.94 5.19 -15.36
C PHE A 442 -14.94 6.35 -16.37
N ALA A 443 -15.57 7.48 -16.05
CA ALA A 443 -15.73 8.60 -17.00
C ALA A 443 -14.41 9.16 -17.54
N PHE A 444 -13.30 8.92 -16.81
CA PHE A 444 -11.97 9.39 -17.17
C PHE A 444 -11.01 8.26 -17.55
N HIS A 445 -11.53 7.05 -17.79
CA HIS A 445 -10.73 5.87 -18.08
C HIS A 445 -9.83 6.02 -19.34
N ASN A 446 -10.28 6.77 -20.35
CA ASN A 446 -9.55 7.08 -21.56
C ASN A 446 -9.35 8.59 -21.74
N ALA A 447 -8.87 9.28 -20.67
CA ALA A 447 -8.76 10.74 -20.66
C ALA A 447 -7.63 11.29 -21.54
N ALA A 448 -6.59 10.48 -21.85
CA ALA A 448 -5.43 10.88 -22.65
C ALA A 448 -4.85 9.69 -23.41
N GLU A 449 -4.91 9.70 -24.75
CA GLU A 449 -4.22 8.74 -25.64
C GLU A 449 -4.37 7.25 -25.26
N GLY A 450 -5.58 6.85 -24.84
CA GLY A 450 -5.86 5.47 -24.40
C GLY A 450 -5.47 5.17 -22.95
N ALA A 451 -4.92 6.15 -22.24
CA ALA A 451 -4.65 6.10 -20.81
C ALA A 451 -5.62 7.01 -20.03
N GLY A 452 -5.74 6.81 -18.73
CA GLY A 452 -6.63 7.61 -17.90
C GLY A 452 -6.61 7.15 -16.46
N PHE A 453 -7.72 7.40 -15.76
CA PHE A 453 -7.82 7.04 -14.36
C PHE A 453 -9.25 6.64 -13.97
N LEU A 454 -9.36 5.82 -12.95
CA LEU A 454 -10.58 5.59 -12.20
C LEU A 454 -10.72 6.68 -11.14
N LEU A 455 -11.94 7.15 -10.92
CA LEU A 455 -12.23 8.07 -9.83
C LEU A 455 -12.91 7.31 -8.69
N GLU A 456 -12.29 7.36 -7.52
CA GLU A 456 -12.76 6.71 -6.30
C GLU A 456 -12.60 7.66 -5.10
N HIS A 457 -13.38 7.44 -4.05
CA HIS A 457 -13.15 8.08 -2.75
C HIS A 457 -12.32 7.16 -1.85
N VAL A 458 -11.68 7.73 -0.85
CA VAL A 458 -10.95 6.99 0.17
C VAL A 458 -11.39 7.37 1.58
N THR A 459 -10.98 6.58 2.57
CA THR A 459 -11.13 6.96 3.98
C THR A 459 -10.04 7.96 4.38
N LEU A 460 -10.32 8.76 5.39
CA LEU A 460 -9.35 9.70 5.95
C LEU A 460 -9.32 9.58 7.47
N SER A 461 -8.14 9.40 7.99
CA SER A 461 -7.86 9.30 9.41
C SER A 461 -7.03 10.51 9.89
N PRO A 462 -6.89 10.72 11.21
CA PRO A 462 -6.02 11.76 11.72
C PRO A 462 -4.58 11.70 11.20
N ARG A 463 -3.97 10.51 11.16
CA ARG A 463 -2.63 10.29 10.60
C ARG A 463 -2.59 10.61 9.11
N GLY A 464 -3.58 10.11 8.37
CA GLY A 464 -3.66 10.32 6.92
C GLY A 464 -3.79 11.79 6.55
N TRP A 465 -4.61 12.54 7.27
CA TRP A 465 -4.75 13.98 7.05
C TRP A 465 -3.47 14.75 7.42
N ALA A 466 -2.89 14.47 8.59
CA ALA A 466 -1.65 15.10 9.04
C ALA A 466 -0.49 14.91 8.06
N ALA A 467 -0.38 13.71 7.47
CA ALA A 467 0.69 13.40 6.51
C ALA A 467 0.50 14.04 5.12
N GLN A 468 -0.73 14.43 4.77
CA GLN A 468 -1.05 15.04 3.48
C GLN A 468 -0.90 16.57 3.48
N LEU A 469 -0.95 17.21 4.64
CA LEU A 469 -0.83 18.65 4.77
C LEU A 469 0.62 19.11 4.59
N ASP A 470 0.82 20.16 3.77
CA ASP A 470 2.11 20.83 3.68
C ASP A 470 2.39 21.59 4.99
N TRP A 471 3.45 21.18 5.70
CA TRP A 471 3.81 21.80 6.96
C TRP A 471 4.54 23.13 6.72
N THR A 472 3.90 24.22 7.03
CA THR A 472 4.49 25.59 6.96
C THR A 472 4.93 26.10 8.33
N ASP A 473 4.14 25.82 9.36
CA ASP A 473 4.40 26.04 10.78
C ASP A 473 3.39 25.25 11.62
N GLY A 474 3.72 25.02 12.89
CA GLY A 474 2.88 24.20 13.76
C GLY A 474 1.50 24.80 14.07
N ALA A 475 1.38 26.13 14.13
CA ALA A 475 0.09 26.79 14.37
C ALA A 475 -0.84 26.64 13.17
N ALA A 476 -0.32 26.84 11.95
CA ALA A 476 -1.06 26.60 10.73
C ALA A 476 -1.50 25.14 10.62
N HIS A 477 -0.58 24.19 10.87
CA HIS A 477 -0.88 22.77 10.83
C HIS A 477 -2.01 22.38 11.80
N LYS A 478 -1.99 22.85 13.04
CA LYS A 478 -3.07 22.60 14.02
C LYS A 478 -4.42 23.13 13.53
N ARG A 479 -4.45 24.34 12.93
CA ARG A 479 -5.70 24.89 12.34
C ARG A 479 -6.22 24.02 11.20
N GLU A 480 -5.35 23.49 10.35
CA GLU A 480 -5.75 22.61 9.26
C GLU A 480 -6.28 21.26 9.78
N MET A 481 -5.66 20.69 10.81
CA MET A 481 -6.12 19.46 11.45
C MET A 481 -7.54 19.58 12.02
N ARG A 482 -7.96 20.72 12.53
CA ARG A 482 -9.31 20.99 13.02
C ARG A 482 -10.40 20.85 11.95
N LYS A 483 -10.04 20.80 10.67
CA LYS A 483 -10.99 20.63 9.56
C LYS A 483 -11.29 19.15 9.26
N LEU A 484 -10.59 18.20 9.87
CA LEU A 484 -10.63 16.77 9.55
C LEU A 484 -12.07 16.23 9.37
N ALA A 485 -12.99 16.56 10.28
CA ALA A 485 -14.38 16.09 10.19
C ALA A 485 -15.13 16.57 8.94
N ARG A 486 -14.67 17.62 8.28
CA ARG A 486 -15.31 18.23 7.11
C ARG A 486 -14.63 17.88 5.78
N VAL A 487 -13.58 17.05 5.81
CA VAL A 487 -12.78 16.69 4.63
C VAL A 487 -13.37 15.49 3.92
N ALA A 488 -13.52 15.56 2.59
CA ALA A 488 -13.71 14.41 1.72
C ALA A 488 -12.48 14.22 0.83
N PRO A 489 -11.74 13.12 0.96
CA PRO A 489 -10.63 12.79 0.09
C PRO A 489 -11.09 11.93 -1.09
N TRP A 490 -10.71 12.32 -2.31
CA TRP A 490 -10.90 11.52 -3.51
C TRP A 490 -9.57 11.33 -4.23
N HIS A 491 -9.47 10.30 -5.04
CA HIS A 491 -8.31 10.05 -5.86
C HIS A 491 -8.64 9.60 -7.28
N GLY A 492 -7.73 9.91 -8.19
CA GLY A 492 -7.67 9.31 -9.50
C GLY A 492 -6.62 8.21 -9.52
N VAL A 493 -7.03 6.95 -9.69
CA VAL A 493 -6.12 5.82 -9.82
C VAL A 493 -5.79 5.65 -11.28
N ALA A 494 -4.58 6.09 -11.68
CA ALA A 494 -4.16 6.06 -13.07
C ALA A 494 -3.74 4.65 -13.49
N HIS A 495 -4.08 4.24 -14.70
CA HIS A 495 -3.46 3.09 -15.33
C HIS A 495 -2.25 3.58 -16.15
N ASP A 496 -1.07 3.34 -15.60
CA ASP A 496 0.20 3.90 -16.08
C ASP A 496 0.64 3.29 -17.43
N HIS A 497 1.08 4.16 -18.34
CA HIS A 497 1.67 3.85 -19.63
C HIS A 497 3.19 3.65 -19.51
N GLY A 498 3.88 4.47 -18.74
CA GLY A 498 5.28 4.34 -18.39
C GLY A 498 5.54 3.19 -17.41
N SER A 499 6.79 2.90 -17.14
CA SER A 499 7.18 1.82 -16.22
C SER A 499 8.35 2.22 -15.33
N GLY A 500 8.40 1.61 -14.15
CA GLY A 500 9.55 1.59 -13.27
C GLY A 500 10.30 0.27 -13.32
N GLU A 501 11.21 0.09 -12.35
CA GLU A 501 11.96 -1.15 -12.17
C GLU A 501 12.16 -1.48 -10.69
N VAL A 502 12.37 -2.75 -10.39
CA VAL A 502 12.88 -3.24 -9.11
C VAL A 502 14.30 -3.73 -9.30
N VAL A 503 15.21 -3.21 -8.51
CA VAL A 503 16.62 -3.63 -8.47
C VAL A 503 17.01 -4.05 -7.06
N LEU A 504 18.22 -4.56 -6.87
CA LEU A 504 18.77 -4.83 -5.54
C LEU A 504 19.79 -3.76 -5.17
N ASP A 505 19.83 -3.40 -3.89
CA ASP A 505 20.93 -2.64 -3.31
C ASP A 505 22.15 -3.54 -3.00
N ALA A 506 23.16 -2.97 -2.34
CA ALA A 506 24.40 -3.69 -2.00
C ALA A 506 24.16 -4.81 -0.95
N GLU A 507 23.13 -4.70 -0.15
CA GLU A 507 22.70 -5.67 0.87
C GLU A 507 21.78 -6.75 0.28
N GLY A 508 21.38 -6.60 -0.99
CA GLY A 508 20.46 -7.50 -1.70
C GLY A 508 18.99 -7.25 -1.36
N GLU A 509 18.65 -6.06 -0.85
CA GLU A 509 17.27 -5.66 -0.59
C GLU A 509 16.65 -4.98 -1.82
N ALA A 510 15.33 -5.10 -1.95
CA ALA A 510 14.59 -4.52 -3.07
C ALA A 510 14.59 -2.99 -3.02
N VAL A 511 14.97 -2.37 -4.12
CA VAL A 511 14.83 -0.93 -4.37
C VAL A 511 13.92 -0.71 -5.56
N VAL A 512 12.90 0.11 -5.38
CA VAL A 512 12.00 0.50 -6.46
C VAL A 512 12.48 1.81 -7.07
N ARG A 513 12.68 1.82 -8.39
CA ARG A 513 12.98 3.01 -9.17
C ARG A 513 11.81 3.35 -10.06
N TRP A 514 11.19 4.46 -9.77
CA TRP A 514 10.07 4.96 -10.54
C TRP A 514 10.06 6.49 -10.57
N ARG A 515 9.72 7.05 -11.69
CA ARG A 515 9.52 8.49 -11.88
C ARG A 515 8.36 8.74 -12.84
N LEU A 516 7.64 9.80 -12.63
CA LEU A 516 6.62 10.28 -13.57
C LEU A 516 7.31 10.92 -14.80
N ALA A 517 7.92 10.09 -15.65
CA ALA A 517 8.72 10.51 -16.79
C ALA A 517 7.94 10.45 -18.12
N ASP A 518 7.00 9.52 -18.23
CA ASP A 518 6.21 9.32 -19.45
C ASP A 518 5.29 10.52 -19.70
N PRO A 519 5.25 11.08 -20.93
CA PRO A 519 4.41 12.25 -21.24
C PRO A 519 2.92 11.99 -21.10
N VAL A 520 2.46 10.77 -21.43
CA VAL A 520 1.04 10.38 -21.28
C VAL A 520 0.67 10.33 -19.81
N ASP A 521 1.50 9.69 -18.97
CA ASP A 521 1.28 9.61 -17.53
C ASP A 521 1.28 11.01 -16.86
N ARG A 522 2.18 11.90 -17.30
CA ARG A 522 2.15 13.31 -16.83
C ARG A 522 0.85 14.01 -17.18
N ARG A 523 0.36 13.78 -18.41
CA ARG A 523 -0.93 14.35 -18.83
C ARG A 523 -2.10 13.78 -18.03
N VAL A 524 -2.12 12.46 -17.80
CA VAL A 524 -3.12 11.79 -16.97
C VAL A 524 -3.11 12.35 -15.54
N ALA A 525 -1.95 12.53 -14.94
CA ALA A 525 -1.80 13.09 -13.60
C ALA A 525 -2.35 14.52 -13.51
N ALA A 526 -2.03 15.41 -14.49
CA ALA A 526 -2.59 16.76 -14.55
C ALA A 526 -4.12 16.72 -14.67
N LEU A 527 -4.65 15.89 -15.56
CA LEU A 527 -6.09 15.73 -15.74
C LEU A 527 -6.78 15.21 -14.48
N ALA A 528 -6.18 14.24 -13.77
CA ALA A 528 -6.72 13.72 -12.53
C ALA A 528 -6.89 14.85 -11.49
N HIS A 529 -5.86 15.64 -11.25
CA HIS A 529 -5.95 16.77 -10.31
C HIS A 529 -7.00 17.82 -10.75
N VAL A 530 -7.02 18.17 -12.03
CA VAL A 530 -7.97 19.17 -12.56
C VAL A 530 -9.42 18.67 -12.44
N GLU A 531 -9.70 17.42 -12.81
CA GLU A 531 -11.06 16.89 -12.79
C GLU A 531 -11.56 16.62 -11.36
N LEU A 532 -10.70 16.11 -10.47
CA LEU A 532 -11.01 15.99 -9.06
C LEU A 532 -11.30 17.34 -8.42
N ALA A 533 -10.48 18.38 -8.70
CA ALA A 533 -10.72 19.73 -8.20
C ALA A 533 -12.04 20.32 -8.71
N ARG A 534 -12.37 20.12 -10.00
CA ARG A 534 -13.65 20.52 -10.58
C ARG A 534 -14.85 19.87 -9.89
N LEU A 535 -14.76 18.57 -9.63
CA LEU A 535 -15.81 17.84 -8.94
C LEU A 535 -16.00 18.33 -7.51
N HIS A 536 -14.90 18.58 -6.75
CA HIS A 536 -14.99 19.18 -5.42
C HIS A 536 -15.61 20.57 -5.44
N HIS A 537 -15.24 21.42 -6.41
CA HIS A 537 -15.83 22.74 -6.56
C HIS A 537 -17.33 22.64 -6.84
N LEU A 538 -17.75 21.76 -7.75
CA LEU A 538 -19.16 21.53 -8.10
C LEU A 538 -19.98 20.92 -6.94
N ALA A 539 -19.34 20.09 -6.11
CA ALA A 539 -19.92 19.54 -4.90
C ALA A 539 -20.07 20.56 -3.77
N GLY A 540 -19.55 21.79 -3.93
CA GLY A 540 -19.67 22.86 -2.96
C GLY A 540 -18.60 22.88 -1.87
N ALA A 541 -17.39 22.37 -2.15
CA ALA A 541 -16.26 22.51 -1.26
C ALA A 541 -15.90 24.00 -1.05
N GLU A 542 -15.58 24.38 0.18
CA GLU A 542 -15.09 25.72 0.55
C GLU A 542 -13.59 25.88 0.35
N GLU A 543 -12.86 24.76 0.41
CA GLU A 543 -11.41 24.72 0.15
C GLU A 543 -11.09 23.42 -0.60
N ILE A 544 -10.07 23.48 -1.46
CA ILE A 544 -9.58 22.32 -2.23
C ILE A 544 -8.07 22.23 -2.08
N TYR A 545 -7.57 21.06 -1.66
CA TYR A 545 -6.16 20.74 -1.44
C TYR A 545 -5.71 19.74 -2.50
N THR A 546 -4.57 19.98 -3.14
CA THR A 546 -4.02 19.12 -4.21
C THR A 546 -2.71 18.45 -3.85
N PHE A 547 -2.19 18.69 -2.65
CA PHE A 547 -0.95 18.11 -2.10
C PHE A 547 0.31 18.29 -2.95
N HIS A 548 0.34 19.32 -3.77
CA HIS A 548 1.56 19.76 -4.44
C HIS A 548 2.51 20.47 -3.45
N THR A 549 3.80 20.39 -3.71
CA THR A 549 4.83 21.14 -2.98
C THR A 549 5.56 22.08 -3.95
N PRO A 550 5.43 23.42 -3.83
CA PRO A 550 4.61 24.12 -2.84
C PRO A 550 3.10 23.94 -3.05
N GLU A 551 2.33 24.11 -1.98
CA GLU A 551 0.89 23.85 -1.98
C GLU A 551 0.14 24.64 -3.06
N LEU A 552 -0.66 23.94 -3.87
CA LEU A 552 -1.69 24.52 -4.73
C LEU A 552 -3.05 24.32 -4.05
N ARG A 553 -3.64 25.42 -3.60
CA ARG A 553 -4.89 25.40 -2.85
C ARG A 553 -5.85 26.45 -3.38
N TRP A 554 -7.12 26.08 -3.45
CA TRP A 554 -8.21 27.00 -3.71
C TRP A 554 -9.07 27.22 -2.46
N ARG A 555 -9.60 28.44 -2.29
CA ARG A 555 -10.57 28.81 -1.25
C ARG A 555 -11.77 29.52 -1.86
N ALA A 556 -12.95 29.31 -1.28
CA ALA A 556 -14.17 30.00 -1.71
C ALA A 556 -13.94 31.52 -1.78
N GLY A 557 -14.44 32.12 -2.86
CA GLY A 557 -14.23 33.53 -3.19
C GLY A 557 -13.00 33.82 -4.08
N GLN A 558 -12.09 32.86 -4.29
CA GLN A 558 -11.04 32.96 -5.29
C GLN A 558 -11.55 32.55 -6.68
N ASP A 559 -10.91 33.04 -7.74
CA ASP A 559 -11.21 32.62 -9.11
C ASP A 559 -10.81 31.15 -9.30
N PHE A 560 -11.82 30.29 -9.48
CA PHE A 560 -11.63 28.85 -9.68
C PHE A 560 -10.95 28.56 -11.03
N GLU A 561 -11.24 29.32 -12.09
CA GLU A 561 -10.63 29.09 -13.41
C GLU A 561 -9.15 29.48 -13.43
N GLU A 562 -8.74 30.49 -12.65
CA GLU A 562 -7.33 30.81 -12.43
C GLU A 562 -6.62 29.67 -11.69
N PHE A 563 -7.21 29.15 -10.62
CA PHE A 563 -6.68 28.01 -9.89
C PHE A 563 -6.56 26.79 -10.79
N ARG A 564 -7.59 26.47 -11.59
CA ARG A 564 -7.59 25.36 -12.54
C ARG A 564 -6.46 25.48 -13.58
N ARG A 565 -6.24 26.68 -14.13
CA ARG A 565 -5.14 26.90 -15.08
C ARG A 565 -3.77 26.68 -14.45
N ARG A 566 -3.60 27.13 -13.22
CA ARG A 566 -2.35 26.90 -12.45
C ARG A 566 -2.14 25.41 -12.19
N LEU A 567 -3.20 24.68 -11.87
CA LEU A 567 -3.16 23.25 -11.62
C LEU A 567 -2.85 22.44 -12.88
N ASP A 568 -3.44 22.81 -14.04
CA ASP A 568 -3.17 22.18 -15.33
C ASP A 568 -1.74 22.44 -15.83
N ALA A 569 -1.16 23.57 -15.45
CA ALA A 569 0.21 23.96 -15.79
C ALA A 569 1.28 23.51 -14.76
N ALA A 570 0.86 22.97 -13.62
CA ALA A 570 1.79 22.52 -12.59
C ALA A 570 2.60 21.32 -13.10
N GLU A 571 3.92 21.45 -13.09
CA GLU A 571 4.80 20.27 -13.15
C GLU A 571 4.60 19.50 -11.86
N HIS A 572 4.46 18.15 -11.97
CA HIS A 572 4.04 17.33 -10.84
C HIS A 572 5.09 17.32 -9.75
N GLU A 573 4.85 18.05 -8.69
CA GLU A 573 5.60 18.05 -7.43
C GLU A 573 4.79 17.42 -6.27
N GLY A 574 3.58 16.88 -6.56
CA GLY A 574 2.82 16.08 -5.62
C GLY A 574 3.35 14.64 -5.58
N VAL A 575 3.50 14.05 -4.40
CA VAL A 575 3.92 12.66 -4.26
C VAL A 575 2.70 11.75 -4.32
N PRO A 576 2.50 10.99 -5.42
CA PRO A 576 1.42 10.00 -5.50
C PRO A 576 1.69 8.83 -4.54
N ALA A 577 0.68 8.00 -4.32
CA ALA A 577 0.84 6.72 -3.63
C ALA A 577 0.41 5.57 -4.54
N SER A 578 0.91 4.37 -4.25
CA SER A 578 0.51 3.14 -4.93
C SER A 578 0.30 2.01 -3.93
N ALA A 579 -0.82 1.31 -4.08
CA ALA A 579 -1.09 0.02 -3.44
C ALA A 579 -1.11 -1.14 -4.48
N HIS A 580 -0.71 -0.88 -5.74
CA HIS A 580 -0.83 -1.78 -6.87
C HIS A 580 0.52 -1.95 -7.59
N GLN A 581 1.39 -2.85 -7.13
CA GLN A 581 2.69 -3.12 -7.74
C GLN A 581 2.55 -4.34 -8.67
N LEU A 582 2.78 -4.15 -9.98
CA LEU A 582 2.39 -5.05 -11.06
C LEU A 582 3.53 -5.22 -12.08
N GLY A 583 3.52 -6.29 -12.86
CA GLY A 583 4.28 -6.43 -14.11
C GLY A 583 5.79 -6.61 -14.00
N SER A 584 6.36 -6.60 -12.81
CA SER A 584 7.82 -6.67 -12.57
C SER A 584 8.45 -8.04 -12.84
N ALA A 585 7.63 -9.07 -13.07
CA ALA A 585 8.03 -10.40 -13.53
C ALA A 585 6.99 -10.92 -14.53
N ARG A 586 6.66 -10.09 -15.54
CA ARG A 586 5.51 -10.29 -16.41
C ARG A 586 5.58 -11.57 -17.25
N MET A 587 4.39 -12.13 -17.53
CA MET A 587 4.18 -13.19 -18.53
C MET A 587 4.27 -12.64 -19.95
N GLY A 588 4.67 -13.48 -20.88
CA GLY A 588 4.64 -13.19 -22.30
C GLY A 588 5.28 -14.28 -23.14
N ALA A 589 5.05 -14.24 -24.45
CA ALA A 589 5.60 -15.22 -25.38
C ALA A 589 7.10 -15.01 -25.67
N ASP A 590 7.60 -13.78 -25.53
CA ASP A 590 8.98 -13.42 -25.85
C ASP A 590 9.88 -13.39 -24.61
N PRO A 591 10.84 -14.31 -24.46
CA PRO A 591 11.75 -14.36 -23.31
C PRO A 591 12.70 -13.15 -23.21
N ALA A 592 12.85 -12.34 -24.25
CA ALA A 592 13.65 -11.12 -24.17
C ALA A 592 12.93 -9.99 -23.42
N THR A 593 11.60 -10.03 -23.40
CA THR A 593 10.75 -8.98 -22.81
C THR A 593 9.85 -9.48 -21.67
N SER A 594 9.82 -10.78 -21.41
CA SER A 594 9.04 -11.39 -20.32
C SER A 594 9.90 -12.33 -19.47
N VAL A 595 9.50 -12.52 -18.24
CA VAL A 595 10.17 -13.37 -17.23
C VAL A 595 9.61 -14.79 -17.28
N ALA A 596 8.30 -14.88 -17.44
CA ALA A 596 7.58 -16.15 -17.52
C ALA A 596 6.91 -16.30 -18.89
N ASP A 597 6.70 -17.53 -19.29
CA ASP A 597 5.94 -17.86 -20.49
C ASP A 597 4.46 -17.47 -20.33
N THR A 598 3.68 -17.65 -21.39
CA THR A 598 2.25 -17.30 -21.38
C THR A 598 1.42 -18.12 -20.37
N ARG A 599 1.96 -19.18 -19.78
CA ARG A 599 1.31 -20.02 -18.76
C ARG A 599 1.74 -19.66 -17.34
N GLY A 600 2.86 -18.92 -17.19
CA GLY A 600 3.41 -18.45 -15.92
C GLY A 600 4.66 -19.17 -15.45
N GLN A 601 5.22 -20.13 -16.21
CA GLN A 601 6.50 -20.78 -15.89
C GLN A 601 7.67 -19.90 -16.36
N LEU A 602 8.76 -19.81 -15.60
CA LEU A 602 9.96 -19.12 -16.05
C LEU A 602 10.47 -19.69 -17.38
N HIS A 603 10.95 -18.81 -18.26
CA HIS A 603 11.50 -19.24 -19.56
C HIS A 603 12.80 -20.06 -19.41
N ASP A 604 13.59 -19.79 -18.38
CA ASP A 604 14.95 -20.32 -18.19
C ASP A 604 15.06 -21.43 -17.12
N VAL A 605 14.04 -21.58 -16.26
CA VAL A 605 14.07 -22.54 -15.14
C VAL A 605 12.77 -23.33 -15.06
N ARG A 606 12.85 -24.65 -15.27
CA ARG A 606 11.69 -25.52 -15.12
C ARG A 606 11.25 -25.63 -13.66
N GLY A 607 9.95 -25.67 -13.44
CA GLY A 607 9.36 -25.85 -12.13
C GLY A 607 9.35 -24.60 -11.26
N VAL A 608 9.75 -23.43 -11.78
CA VAL A 608 9.53 -22.13 -11.14
C VAL A 608 8.42 -21.37 -11.87
N TRP A 609 7.41 -20.94 -11.11
CA TRP A 609 6.20 -20.30 -11.63
C TRP A 609 5.97 -18.96 -10.94
N ILE A 610 5.42 -17.98 -11.66
CA ILE A 610 5.01 -16.70 -11.08
C ILE A 610 3.51 -16.75 -10.79
N GLY A 611 3.13 -16.47 -9.55
CA GLY A 611 1.77 -16.65 -9.05
C GLY A 611 1.14 -15.40 -8.43
N ASP A 612 1.54 -14.19 -8.82
CA ASP A 612 1.03 -12.94 -8.25
C ASP A 612 0.90 -11.81 -9.29
N ALA A 613 0.68 -10.59 -8.82
CA ALA A 613 0.52 -9.41 -9.67
C ALA A 613 1.78 -9.05 -10.49
N ALA A 614 2.98 -9.51 -10.08
CA ALA A 614 4.20 -9.35 -10.87
C ALA A 614 4.10 -9.98 -12.26
N ALA A 615 3.25 -11.02 -12.41
CA ALA A 615 3.03 -11.73 -13.66
C ALA A 615 2.23 -10.95 -14.72
N MET A 616 1.51 -9.90 -14.35
CA MET A 616 0.67 -9.14 -15.29
C MET A 616 1.51 -8.57 -16.42
N PRO A 617 1.07 -8.66 -17.70
CA PRO A 617 1.79 -8.07 -18.81
C PRO A 617 1.92 -6.55 -18.72
N THR A 618 0.83 -5.89 -18.38
CA THR A 618 0.72 -4.43 -18.14
C THR A 618 -0.27 -4.16 -17.02
N SER A 619 -0.61 -2.88 -16.79
CA SER A 619 -1.71 -2.47 -15.92
C SER A 619 -3.04 -3.13 -16.34
N PRO A 620 -3.83 -3.70 -15.41
CA PRO A 620 -5.18 -4.18 -15.70
C PRO A 620 -6.21 -3.04 -15.81
N ALA A 621 -5.79 -1.79 -15.66
CA ALA A 621 -6.60 -0.56 -15.69
C ALA A 621 -7.71 -0.48 -14.62
N VAL A 622 -7.75 -1.41 -13.68
CA VAL A 622 -8.63 -1.48 -12.51
C VAL A 622 -7.87 -1.99 -11.28
N ASN A 623 -8.48 -1.91 -10.11
CA ASN A 623 -7.93 -2.48 -8.88
C ASN A 623 -7.60 -3.98 -9.09
N PRO A 624 -6.36 -4.44 -8.85
CA PRO A 624 -5.84 -5.65 -9.49
C PRO A 624 -6.19 -6.97 -8.80
N MET A 625 -6.87 -6.96 -7.63
CA MET A 625 -7.04 -8.18 -6.82
C MET A 625 -7.73 -9.32 -7.60
N ILE A 626 -8.88 -9.07 -8.23
CA ILE A 626 -9.64 -10.08 -8.98
C ILE A 626 -8.82 -10.58 -10.17
N THR A 627 -8.19 -9.68 -10.90
CA THR A 627 -7.31 -10.03 -12.03
C THR A 627 -6.13 -10.90 -11.60
N THR A 628 -5.45 -10.54 -10.49
CA THR A 628 -4.35 -11.33 -9.91
C THR A 628 -4.79 -12.75 -9.58
N MET A 629 -5.94 -12.88 -8.92
CA MET A 629 -6.46 -14.18 -8.49
C MET A 629 -6.93 -15.04 -9.67
N ALA A 630 -7.53 -14.44 -10.69
CA ALA A 630 -7.94 -15.14 -11.91
C ALA A 630 -6.73 -15.63 -12.73
N LEU A 631 -5.69 -14.79 -12.90
CA LEU A 631 -4.43 -15.20 -13.53
C LEU A 631 -3.72 -16.31 -12.72
N ALA A 632 -3.71 -16.22 -11.40
CA ALA A 632 -3.14 -17.24 -10.53
C ALA A 632 -3.90 -18.59 -10.66
N ARG A 633 -5.23 -18.54 -10.71
CA ARG A 633 -6.04 -19.75 -10.95
C ARG A 633 -5.76 -20.35 -12.32
N ARG A 634 -5.68 -19.52 -13.37
CA ARG A 634 -5.27 -19.95 -14.71
C ARG A 634 -3.89 -20.61 -14.70
N THR A 635 -2.91 -20.04 -13.99
CA THR A 635 -1.57 -20.62 -13.81
C THR A 635 -1.63 -21.98 -13.11
N ALA A 636 -2.44 -22.13 -12.04
CA ALA A 636 -2.61 -23.41 -11.36
C ALA A 636 -3.16 -24.50 -12.32
N PHE A 637 -4.11 -24.15 -13.19
CA PHE A 637 -4.64 -25.07 -14.21
C PHE A 637 -3.58 -25.45 -15.25
N ALA A 638 -2.71 -24.52 -15.66
CA ALA A 638 -1.58 -24.80 -16.53
C ALA A 638 -0.57 -25.77 -15.87
N MET A 639 -0.28 -25.59 -14.57
CA MET A 639 0.57 -26.49 -13.79
C MET A 639 0.00 -27.91 -13.69
N ALA A 640 -1.33 -28.08 -13.65
CA ALA A 640 -2.00 -29.39 -13.66
C ALA A 640 -1.90 -30.08 -15.01
N GLY A 641 -2.00 -29.31 -16.11
CA GLY A 641 -1.94 -29.84 -17.48
C GLY A 641 -0.57 -30.42 -17.86
N GLU A 642 0.53 -29.98 -17.27
CA GLU A 642 1.86 -30.56 -17.46
C GLU A 642 2.00 -32.01 -16.99
N ARG A 643 1.10 -32.48 -16.13
CA ARG A 643 1.06 -33.88 -15.67
C ARG A 643 0.59 -34.88 -16.71
N VAL A 644 -0.18 -34.44 -17.70
CA VAL A 644 -0.79 -35.35 -18.70
C VAL A 644 0.20 -35.70 -19.82
N SER A 645 1.31 -34.95 -19.93
CA SER A 645 2.31 -35.07 -21.00
C SER A 645 3.69 -35.55 -20.55
N ALA A 646 3.85 -35.95 -19.27
CA ALA A 646 5.06 -36.55 -18.72
C ALA A 646 4.78 -38.03 -18.34
#